data_f1803b963cda5780b632fc1f774426bf
#
_entry.id   f1803b963cda5780b632fc1f774426bf
#
_cell.length_a   1.000
_cell.length_b   1.000
_cell.length_c   1.000
_cell.angle_alpha   90.00
_cell.angle_beta   90.00
_cell.angle_gamma   90.00
#
_symmetry.space_group_name_H-M   'P 1'
#
loop_
_entity.id
_entity.type
_entity.pdbx_description
1 polymer ?
#
loop_
_entity_poly.entity_id
_entity_poly.type
_entity_poly.pdbx_seq_one_letter_code
_entity_poly.pdbx_strand_id
1 'polypeptide(L)'
;MRKLTILAVLLAVLLSACSKNQTLWLDEMDLSQMQTGWGEIRVNKSVDGKPLSVGGTTYERGLGVHSIFKYMLSLEGNGRQFTAKVGVDDEMKDKKATVEFIVMGDQQVLWQSGVMKAGEPARDVNVSLKGIRKLALYISDGGDNINYDHADWIDAKIQYVKIAPVAVVPPASQAYILTPPVGDAPRINGASVIGANPGHPFVFRVPVTGKQPVTITVQGLPAGLKFNPDTRVISGTTPAKGEYQVTVTAKNEAGESEKILTIKTDSGLAMTPPLGWNSWNVWGLSVDQEKVKAAADAMVNNSLADHGWTYINIDDGWEASGRAASGEIVANEKFPDMKSVSDYCHSYGLKMGIYSSPGPQTCGGYLGSYQHELQDAKTYAKWGIDYLKYDWCSYGDIAPKPNRDELKKPYILMRECLDNIDRDIVFSLCQYGMGKVWEWGDSVGGDAWRTTGDITDTWNSMAGIGFAQKEAAPYGGPGHWNDPDMLVVGKVGWGPSLHASRLTPDEQYTHISLWSLLASPLLIGCDMTQMDAFTLNLLTNDEVLAVNQDPKGEPALPVKQDTGVEIWARNLADGSKAVGIFFTGEQSPVESFVWDTEAKGKEITVSWADLGITGKATVRDLWRQKDLGSFDGSFTATVPYHGVIMVRLTPQE
;
A
#
# COMPACT_ATOMS: atom_id res chain seq x y z
N MET A 1 8.44 -91.85 -35.67
CA MET A 1 8.78 -90.85 -34.63
C MET A 1 8.23 -89.52 -35.11
N ARG A 2 7.01 -89.17 -34.68
CA ARG A 2 6.32 -87.91 -35.03
C ARG A 2 6.55 -86.92 -33.90
N LYS A 3 7.10 -85.75 -34.24
CA LYS A 3 7.17 -84.60 -33.34
C LYS A 3 5.88 -83.85 -33.34
N LEU A 4 5.16 -83.75 -32.24
CA LEU A 4 4.04 -82.91 -32.00
C LEU A 4 4.56 -81.52 -31.68
N THR A 5 4.21 -80.54 -32.47
CA THR A 5 4.44 -79.11 -32.21
C THR A 5 3.19 -78.53 -31.57
N ILE A 6 3.24 -78.15 -30.31
CA ILE A 6 2.15 -77.50 -29.58
C ILE A 6 2.30 -75.95 -29.86
N LEU A 7 1.34 -75.43 -30.57
CA LEU A 7 1.20 -73.97 -30.82
C LEU A 7 0.45 -73.34 -29.63
N ALA A 8 1.15 -72.66 -28.74
CA ALA A 8 0.53 -71.90 -27.66
C ALA A 8 0.06 -70.56 -28.23
N VAL A 9 -1.24 -70.41 -28.38
CA VAL A 9 -1.88 -69.08 -28.68
C VAL A 9 -1.96 -68.32 -27.36
N LEU A 10 -1.09 -67.31 -27.17
CA LEU A 10 -1.23 -66.33 -26.11
C LEU A 10 -2.36 -65.37 -26.48
N LEU A 11 -3.52 -65.57 -25.86
CA LEU A 11 -4.64 -64.62 -25.91
C LEU A 11 -4.29 -63.45 -24.93
N ALA A 12 -3.71 -62.38 -25.46
CA ALA A 12 -3.54 -61.14 -24.70
C ALA A 12 -4.91 -60.46 -24.51
N VAL A 13 -5.54 -60.74 -23.39
CA VAL A 13 -6.72 -59.99 -22.95
C VAL A 13 -6.24 -58.62 -22.52
N LEU A 14 -6.37 -57.63 -23.39
CA LEU A 14 -6.30 -56.22 -23.04
C LEU A 14 -7.47 -55.88 -22.12
N LEU A 15 -7.27 -56.05 -20.83
CA LEU A 15 -8.11 -55.41 -19.82
C LEU A 15 -7.95 -53.92 -19.93
N SER A 16 -8.72 -53.28 -20.77
CA SER A 16 -9.03 -51.84 -20.66
C SER A 16 -9.76 -51.67 -19.33
N ALA A 17 -9.03 -51.47 -18.28
CA ALA A 17 -9.60 -51.01 -17.02
C ALA A 17 -10.18 -49.60 -17.30
N CYS A 18 -11.47 -49.55 -17.59
CA CYS A 18 -12.24 -48.32 -17.63
C CYS A 18 -12.20 -47.77 -16.20
N SER A 19 -11.21 -46.94 -15.90
CA SER A 19 -11.13 -46.30 -14.57
C SER A 19 -12.39 -45.44 -14.40
N LYS A 20 -13.22 -45.79 -13.41
CA LYS A 20 -14.40 -45.00 -13.05
C LYS A 20 -14.00 -43.55 -12.80
N ASN A 21 -14.78 -42.63 -13.37
CA ASN A 21 -14.61 -41.22 -13.02
C ASN A 21 -14.86 -41.05 -11.52
N GLN A 22 -13.94 -40.38 -10.87
CA GLN A 22 -14.08 -39.89 -9.50
C GLN A 22 -14.40 -38.40 -9.53
N THR A 23 -15.00 -37.88 -8.48
CA THR A 23 -15.36 -36.47 -8.36
C THR A 23 -14.63 -35.88 -7.16
N LEU A 24 -14.03 -34.72 -7.35
CA LEU A 24 -13.45 -33.89 -6.30
C LEU A 24 -14.16 -32.53 -6.36
N TRP A 25 -14.68 -32.10 -5.22
CA TRP A 25 -15.33 -30.82 -5.09
C TRP A 25 -14.33 -29.73 -4.71
N LEU A 26 -14.53 -28.52 -5.22
CA LEU A 26 -13.62 -27.41 -4.99
C LEU A 26 -13.56 -27.01 -3.51
N ASP A 27 -14.70 -27.06 -2.82
CA ASP A 27 -14.86 -26.76 -1.39
C ASP A 27 -14.29 -27.85 -0.45
N GLU A 28 -13.86 -28.99 -0.98
CA GLU A 28 -13.15 -30.06 -0.26
C GLU A 28 -11.63 -29.99 -0.44
N MET A 29 -11.13 -29.01 -1.19
CA MET A 29 -9.71 -28.87 -1.50
C MET A 29 -9.00 -27.98 -0.45
N ASP A 30 -7.67 -27.92 -0.54
CA ASP A 30 -6.86 -27.08 0.33
C ASP A 30 -7.07 -25.60 -0.03
N LEU A 31 -7.86 -24.90 0.78
CA LEU A 31 -8.17 -23.49 0.60
C LEU A 31 -6.95 -22.59 0.83
N SER A 32 -5.94 -23.05 1.57
CA SER A 32 -4.75 -22.26 1.88
C SER A 32 -3.91 -21.92 0.65
N GLN A 33 -4.11 -22.64 -0.45
CA GLN A 33 -3.46 -22.40 -1.73
C GLN A 33 -4.31 -21.54 -2.69
N MET A 34 -5.50 -21.14 -2.28
CA MET A 34 -6.35 -20.23 -3.03
C MET A 34 -6.04 -18.79 -2.65
N GLN A 35 -5.97 -17.91 -3.63
CA GLN A 35 -5.77 -16.47 -3.41
C GLN A 35 -7.09 -15.73 -3.63
N THR A 36 -7.42 -14.78 -2.75
CA THR A 36 -8.58 -13.89 -2.87
C THR A 36 -8.12 -12.44 -2.68
N GLY A 37 -8.71 -11.51 -3.43
CA GLY A 37 -8.31 -10.11 -3.42
C GLY A 37 -8.68 -9.36 -2.15
N TRP A 38 -9.75 -9.80 -1.47
CA TRP A 38 -10.22 -9.23 -0.20
C TRP A 38 -10.96 -10.29 0.62
N GLY A 39 -11.03 -10.07 1.93
CA GLY A 39 -11.74 -10.95 2.85
C GLY A 39 -11.14 -12.36 2.95
N GLU A 40 -11.98 -13.31 3.34
CA GLU A 40 -11.62 -14.72 3.49
C GLU A 40 -12.44 -15.59 2.55
N ILE A 41 -11.82 -16.64 2.01
CA ILE A 41 -12.54 -17.66 1.23
C ILE A 41 -13.43 -18.46 2.17
N ARG A 42 -14.71 -18.55 1.87
CA ARG A 42 -15.69 -19.22 2.72
C ARG A 42 -16.36 -20.40 2.03
N VAL A 43 -16.37 -21.52 2.73
CA VAL A 43 -17.09 -22.72 2.27
C VAL A 43 -18.57 -22.58 2.57
N ASN A 44 -19.40 -22.79 1.52
CA ASN A 44 -20.87 -22.77 1.58
C ASN A 44 -21.47 -21.46 2.11
N LYS A 45 -20.71 -20.37 1.98
CA LYS A 45 -21.11 -19.03 2.36
C LYS A 45 -20.47 -18.00 1.44
N SER A 46 -21.13 -16.85 1.31
CA SER A 46 -20.56 -15.67 0.67
C SER A 46 -19.37 -15.11 1.48
N VAL A 47 -18.65 -14.15 0.93
CA VAL A 47 -17.51 -13.49 1.59
C VAL A 47 -17.93 -12.85 2.92
N ASP A 48 -19.13 -12.25 3.01
CA ASP A 48 -19.69 -11.70 4.26
C ASP A 48 -20.29 -12.75 5.22
N GLY A 49 -20.22 -14.03 4.84
CA GLY A 49 -20.70 -15.14 5.68
C GLY A 49 -22.19 -15.42 5.59
N LYS A 50 -22.90 -14.84 4.62
CA LYS A 50 -24.30 -15.13 4.31
C LYS A 50 -24.43 -16.43 3.50
N PRO A 51 -25.65 -16.98 3.29
CA PRO A 51 -25.87 -18.06 2.34
C PRO A 51 -25.47 -17.62 0.92
N LEU A 52 -24.83 -18.49 0.15
CA LEU A 52 -24.52 -18.25 -1.26
C LEU A 52 -25.81 -17.94 -2.05
N SER A 53 -25.84 -16.84 -2.77
CA SER A 53 -27.01 -16.42 -3.54
C SER A 53 -26.58 -15.65 -4.80
N VAL A 54 -27.05 -16.08 -5.97
CA VAL A 54 -26.76 -15.44 -7.26
C VAL A 54 -28.04 -15.31 -8.08
N GLY A 55 -28.36 -14.09 -8.51
CA GLY A 55 -29.53 -13.82 -9.34
C GLY A 55 -30.86 -14.22 -8.66
N GLY A 56 -30.97 -14.08 -7.33
CA GLY A 56 -32.13 -14.44 -6.54
C GLY A 56 -32.26 -15.93 -6.22
N THR A 57 -31.26 -16.75 -6.57
CA THR A 57 -31.26 -18.19 -6.29
C THR A 57 -30.21 -18.50 -5.22
N THR A 58 -30.63 -19.16 -4.12
CA THR A 58 -29.74 -19.60 -3.04
C THR A 58 -29.19 -20.99 -3.35
N TYR A 59 -27.94 -21.21 -2.96
CA TYR A 59 -27.19 -22.44 -3.17
C TYR A 59 -26.62 -22.99 -1.87
N GLU A 60 -26.57 -24.31 -1.76
CA GLU A 60 -26.11 -24.98 -0.52
C GLU A 60 -24.60 -25.27 -0.51
N ARG A 61 -23.97 -25.32 -1.71
CA ARG A 61 -22.58 -25.73 -1.85
C ARG A 61 -21.79 -24.82 -2.77
N GLY A 62 -20.60 -24.43 -2.34
CA GLY A 62 -19.68 -23.64 -3.14
C GLY A 62 -18.64 -22.90 -2.30
N LEU A 63 -17.95 -21.98 -2.95
CA LEU A 63 -16.98 -21.06 -2.33
C LEU A 63 -17.40 -19.63 -2.60
N GLY A 64 -17.58 -18.84 -1.54
CA GLY A 64 -17.61 -17.38 -1.63
C GLY A 64 -16.20 -16.84 -1.60
N VAL A 65 -15.86 -16.04 -2.60
CA VAL A 65 -14.53 -15.47 -2.83
C VAL A 65 -14.65 -14.02 -3.32
N HIS A 66 -13.53 -13.32 -3.37
CA HIS A 66 -13.49 -11.94 -3.87
C HIS A 66 -12.54 -11.84 -5.07
N SER A 67 -12.83 -10.96 -6.06
CA SER A 67 -11.85 -10.68 -7.11
C SER A 67 -10.62 -9.96 -6.48
N ILE A 68 -9.40 -10.12 -6.91
CA ILE A 68 -8.91 -11.10 -7.88
C ILE A 68 -8.78 -12.46 -7.19
N PHE A 69 -9.42 -13.49 -7.74
CA PHE A 69 -9.28 -14.84 -7.22
C PHE A 69 -8.39 -15.68 -8.16
N LYS A 70 -7.52 -16.51 -7.59
CA LYS A 70 -6.63 -17.40 -8.33
C LYS A 70 -6.48 -18.74 -7.62
N TYR A 71 -6.70 -19.82 -8.33
CA TYR A 71 -6.41 -21.17 -7.84
C TYR A 71 -5.85 -22.04 -8.97
N MET A 72 -4.70 -22.64 -8.75
CA MET A 72 -4.01 -23.48 -9.72
C MET A 72 -3.95 -24.92 -9.25
N LEU A 73 -4.19 -25.85 -10.17
CA LEU A 73 -4.29 -27.28 -9.91
C LEU A 73 -3.41 -28.09 -10.89
N SER A 74 -2.66 -29.03 -10.38
CA SER A 74 -2.02 -30.07 -11.20
C SER A 74 -3.02 -31.21 -11.42
N LEU A 75 -3.31 -31.52 -12.67
CA LEU A 75 -4.16 -32.63 -13.09
C LEU A 75 -3.35 -33.81 -13.60
N GLU A 76 -2.10 -33.60 -13.96
CA GLU A 76 -1.20 -34.59 -14.57
C GLU A 76 -1.86 -35.37 -15.74
N GLY A 77 -2.77 -34.71 -16.50
CA GLY A 77 -3.54 -35.30 -17.58
C GLY A 77 -4.68 -36.25 -17.13
N ASN A 78 -4.94 -36.35 -15.83
CA ASN A 78 -5.99 -37.25 -15.27
C ASN A 78 -7.37 -36.57 -15.21
N GLY A 79 -7.45 -35.26 -15.40
CA GLY A 79 -8.72 -34.54 -15.44
C GLY A 79 -9.62 -34.98 -16.60
N ARG A 80 -10.92 -34.94 -16.40
CA ARG A 80 -11.94 -35.27 -17.41
C ARG A 80 -12.85 -34.09 -17.70
N GLN A 81 -13.39 -33.48 -16.66
CA GLN A 81 -14.35 -32.39 -16.79
C GLN A 81 -14.33 -31.50 -15.56
N PHE A 82 -14.47 -30.21 -15.76
CA PHE A 82 -14.77 -29.25 -14.72
C PHE A 82 -16.18 -28.72 -14.95
N THR A 83 -16.99 -28.69 -13.90
CA THR A 83 -18.33 -28.11 -13.94
C THR A 83 -18.55 -27.23 -12.72
N ALA A 84 -19.21 -26.10 -12.90
CA ALA A 84 -19.61 -25.18 -11.85
C ALA A 84 -20.78 -24.30 -12.32
N LYS A 85 -21.38 -23.54 -11.41
CA LYS A 85 -22.09 -22.30 -11.70
C LYS A 85 -21.30 -21.15 -11.08
N VAL A 86 -21.38 -19.97 -11.71
CA VAL A 86 -20.62 -18.80 -11.26
C VAL A 86 -21.47 -17.54 -11.34
N GLY A 87 -21.19 -16.59 -10.46
CA GLY A 87 -21.85 -15.29 -10.49
C GLY A 87 -21.39 -14.36 -9.40
N VAL A 88 -21.82 -13.10 -9.47
CA VAL A 88 -21.67 -12.13 -8.39
C VAL A 88 -22.72 -12.44 -7.32
N ASP A 89 -22.30 -12.50 -6.03
CA ASP A 89 -23.22 -12.80 -4.94
C ASP A 89 -24.25 -11.67 -4.76
N ASP A 90 -25.50 -12.04 -4.48
CA ASP A 90 -26.64 -11.12 -4.31
C ASP A 90 -26.46 -10.18 -3.09
N GLU A 91 -25.52 -10.44 -2.19
CA GLU A 91 -25.18 -9.49 -1.14
C GLU A 91 -24.69 -8.15 -1.70
N MET A 92 -24.21 -8.14 -2.96
CA MET A 92 -23.76 -6.97 -3.70
C MET A 92 -24.79 -6.43 -4.72
N LYS A 93 -26.03 -6.92 -4.75
CA LYS A 93 -27.05 -6.58 -5.78
C LYS A 93 -27.34 -5.09 -5.93
N ASP A 94 -27.15 -4.30 -4.88
CA ASP A 94 -27.35 -2.85 -4.88
C ASP A 94 -26.04 -2.07 -5.09
N LYS A 95 -24.96 -2.77 -5.43
CA LYS A 95 -23.62 -2.21 -5.66
C LYS A 95 -23.22 -2.31 -7.12
N LYS A 96 -22.13 -1.64 -7.50
CA LYS A 96 -21.58 -1.70 -8.86
C LYS A 96 -20.48 -2.77 -8.97
N ALA A 97 -20.77 -3.98 -8.51
CA ALA A 97 -19.83 -5.09 -8.58
C ALA A 97 -19.78 -5.65 -10.00
N THR A 98 -18.57 -5.91 -10.51
CA THR A 98 -18.33 -6.54 -11.82
C THR A 98 -17.20 -7.55 -11.73
N VAL A 99 -17.37 -8.76 -12.24
CA VAL A 99 -16.33 -9.79 -12.26
C VAL A 99 -16.33 -10.53 -13.59
N GLU A 100 -15.20 -11.13 -13.96
CA GLU A 100 -15.16 -12.11 -15.05
C GLU A 100 -14.51 -13.40 -14.56
N PHE A 101 -15.21 -14.52 -14.70
CA PHE A 101 -14.70 -15.86 -14.40
C PHE A 101 -13.98 -16.44 -15.60
N ILE A 102 -12.79 -16.97 -15.40
CA ILE A 102 -11.96 -17.56 -16.45
C ILE A 102 -11.46 -18.92 -16.00
N VAL A 103 -11.63 -19.93 -16.86
CA VAL A 103 -11.09 -21.28 -16.67
C VAL A 103 -10.02 -21.52 -17.73
N MET A 104 -8.81 -21.81 -17.29
CA MET A 104 -7.68 -22.06 -18.20
C MET A 104 -7.09 -23.43 -18.02
N GLY A 105 -6.57 -24.00 -19.10
CA GLY A 105 -5.80 -25.23 -19.10
C GLY A 105 -4.53 -25.09 -19.90
N ASP A 106 -3.38 -25.42 -19.33
CA ASP A 106 -2.04 -25.37 -19.97
C ASP A 106 -1.81 -24.02 -20.70
N GLN A 107 -2.17 -22.90 -20.05
CA GLN A 107 -2.03 -21.52 -20.56
C GLN A 107 -3.02 -21.12 -21.69
N GLN A 108 -4.06 -21.91 -21.91
CA GLN A 108 -5.13 -21.57 -22.88
C GLN A 108 -6.43 -21.31 -22.15
N VAL A 109 -7.17 -20.28 -22.55
CA VAL A 109 -8.53 -20.06 -22.07
C VAL A 109 -9.44 -21.16 -22.61
N LEU A 110 -10.00 -21.97 -21.70
CA LEU A 110 -10.94 -23.03 -22.02
C LEU A 110 -12.39 -22.54 -21.96
N TRP A 111 -12.66 -21.58 -21.08
CA TRP A 111 -13.96 -20.97 -20.91
C TRP A 111 -13.82 -19.62 -20.18
N GLN A 112 -14.67 -18.68 -20.53
CA GLN A 112 -14.80 -17.39 -19.84
C GLN A 112 -16.25 -16.95 -19.77
N SER A 113 -16.62 -16.28 -18.68
CA SER A 113 -17.98 -15.78 -18.50
C SER A 113 -18.25 -14.51 -19.33
N GLY A 114 -17.22 -13.75 -19.71
CA GLY A 114 -17.37 -12.32 -19.95
C GLY A 114 -17.75 -11.60 -18.64
N VAL A 115 -17.78 -10.27 -18.66
CA VAL A 115 -18.11 -9.48 -17.46
C VAL A 115 -19.52 -9.82 -16.98
N MET A 116 -19.63 -10.16 -15.69
CA MET A 116 -20.88 -10.39 -14.97
C MET A 116 -21.08 -9.28 -13.95
N LYS A 117 -22.34 -8.91 -13.70
CA LYS A 117 -22.72 -7.85 -12.76
C LYS A 117 -23.57 -8.40 -11.62
N ALA A 118 -23.58 -7.68 -10.52
CA ALA A 118 -24.48 -7.97 -9.41
C ALA A 118 -25.95 -8.07 -9.87
N GLY A 119 -26.67 -9.11 -9.39
CA GLY A 119 -28.06 -9.38 -9.73
C GLY A 119 -28.28 -10.12 -11.07
N GLU A 120 -27.23 -10.42 -11.85
CA GLU A 120 -27.34 -11.30 -13.02
C GLU A 120 -27.50 -12.77 -12.60
N PRO A 121 -28.21 -13.60 -13.37
CA PRO A 121 -28.33 -15.02 -13.07
C PRO A 121 -26.99 -15.74 -13.20
N ALA A 122 -26.81 -16.80 -12.41
CA ALA A 122 -25.60 -17.63 -12.47
C ALA A 122 -25.38 -18.21 -13.88
N ARG A 123 -24.12 -18.28 -14.31
CA ARG A 123 -23.71 -18.89 -15.59
C ARG A 123 -23.13 -20.28 -15.36
N ASP A 124 -23.48 -21.21 -16.25
CA ASP A 124 -22.98 -22.57 -16.20
C ASP A 124 -21.57 -22.67 -16.79
N VAL A 125 -20.68 -23.33 -16.06
CA VAL A 125 -19.34 -23.72 -16.52
C VAL A 125 -19.34 -25.20 -16.82
N ASN A 126 -18.89 -25.57 -18.01
CA ASN A 126 -18.77 -26.97 -18.41
C ASN A 126 -17.60 -27.15 -19.39
N VAL A 127 -16.46 -27.58 -18.86
CA VAL A 127 -15.17 -27.58 -19.55
C VAL A 127 -14.56 -28.97 -19.58
N SER A 128 -14.17 -29.45 -20.78
CA SER A 128 -13.39 -30.68 -20.90
C SER A 128 -11.95 -30.46 -20.44
N LEU A 129 -11.49 -31.32 -19.53
CA LEU A 129 -10.11 -31.31 -19.01
C LEU A 129 -9.24 -32.44 -19.61
N LYS A 130 -9.70 -33.09 -20.68
CA LYS A 130 -8.99 -34.19 -21.32
C LYS A 130 -7.64 -33.71 -21.89
N GLY A 131 -6.54 -34.25 -21.37
CA GLY A 131 -5.19 -33.90 -21.82
C GLY A 131 -4.57 -32.71 -21.06
N ILE A 132 -5.36 -31.95 -20.32
CA ILE A 132 -4.88 -30.81 -19.54
C ILE A 132 -4.03 -31.29 -18.36
N ARG A 133 -2.86 -30.71 -18.20
CA ARG A 133 -1.93 -30.99 -17.10
C ARG A 133 -2.07 -30.03 -15.93
N LYS A 134 -2.24 -28.73 -16.21
CA LYS A 134 -2.48 -27.66 -15.23
C LYS A 134 -3.82 -26.99 -15.51
N LEU A 135 -4.65 -26.85 -14.49
CA LEU A 135 -5.90 -26.09 -14.52
C LEU A 135 -5.74 -24.85 -13.67
N ALA A 136 -6.21 -23.73 -14.16
CA ALA A 136 -6.32 -22.52 -13.35
C ALA A 136 -7.74 -21.98 -13.36
N LEU A 137 -8.24 -21.64 -12.18
CA LEU A 137 -9.50 -20.95 -11.95
C LEU A 137 -9.18 -19.51 -11.54
N TYR A 138 -9.74 -18.55 -12.24
CA TYR A 138 -9.44 -17.13 -12.06
C TYR A 138 -10.72 -16.31 -12.07
N ILE A 139 -10.73 -15.22 -11.29
CA ILE A 139 -11.76 -14.19 -11.35
C ILE A 139 -11.06 -12.86 -11.41
N SER A 140 -11.33 -12.09 -12.47
CA SER A 140 -10.87 -10.71 -12.63
C SER A 140 -11.90 -9.73 -12.05
N ASP A 141 -11.49 -8.46 -11.92
CA ASP A 141 -12.32 -7.32 -11.51
C ASP A 141 -13.25 -6.79 -12.62
N GLY A 142 -13.46 -7.56 -13.69
CA GLY A 142 -14.29 -7.11 -14.81
C GLY A 142 -13.73 -5.93 -15.60
N GLY A 143 -12.53 -5.43 -15.24
CA GLY A 143 -11.81 -4.34 -15.91
C GLY A 143 -12.12 -2.95 -15.38
N ASP A 144 -12.72 -2.82 -14.19
CA ASP A 144 -12.95 -1.51 -13.54
C ASP A 144 -12.19 -1.35 -12.21
N ASN A 145 -12.47 -2.15 -11.20
CA ASN A 145 -11.77 -2.21 -9.91
C ASN A 145 -12.36 -3.34 -9.06
N ILE A 146 -11.68 -3.71 -7.97
CA ILE A 146 -12.11 -4.82 -7.11
C ILE A 146 -13.24 -4.46 -6.13
N ASN A 147 -13.79 -3.25 -6.13
CA ASN A 147 -14.76 -2.84 -5.11
C ASN A 147 -16.08 -3.60 -5.23
N TYR A 148 -16.48 -4.26 -4.15
CA TYR A 148 -17.74 -5.03 -4.05
C TYR A 148 -17.76 -6.33 -4.87
N ASP A 149 -16.66 -6.82 -5.37
CA ASP A 149 -16.57 -7.96 -6.27
C ASP A 149 -16.68 -9.32 -5.56
N HIS A 150 -17.73 -9.48 -4.74
CA HIS A 150 -18.05 -10.75 -4.10
C HIS A 150 -18.57 -11.73 -5.13
N ALA A 151 -17.96 -12.88 -5.24
CA ALA A 151 -18.16 -13.84 -6.32
C ALA A 151 -18.21 -15.27 -5.80
N ASP A 152 -18.99 -16.11 -6.46
CA ASP A 152 -19.22 -17.49 -6.05
C ASP A 152 -18.82 -18.50 -7.11
N TRP A 153 -18.06 -19.52 -6.68
CA TRP A 153 -17.92 -20.80 -7.38
C TRP A 153 -18.90 -21.80 -6.79
N ILE A 154 -20.04 -22.00 -7.45
CA ILE A 154 -21.18 -22.80 -6.96
C ILE A 154 -21.13 -24.20 -7.58
N ASP A 155 -21.37 -25.25 -6.79
CA ASP A 155 -21.35 -26.66 -7.24
C ASP A 155 -20.12 -27.03 -8.07
N ALA A 156 -18.99 -26.38 -7.77
CA ALA A 156 -17.74 -26.52 -8.50
C ALA A 156 -17.07 -27.86 -8.22
N LYS A 157 -16.83 -28.66 -9.28
CA LYS A 157 -16.25 -30.00 -9.17
C LYS A 157 -15.43 -30.40 -10.38
N ILE A 158 -14.42 -31.22 -10.11
CA ILE A 158 -13.56 -31.82 -11.11
C ILE A 158 -13.83 -33.32 -11.16
N GLN A 159 -14.17 -33.83 -12.35
CA GLN A 159 -14.13 -35.26 -12.62
C GLN A 159 -12.73 -35.66 -13.07
N TYR A 160 -12.21 -36.73 -12.50
CA TYR A 160 -10.87 -37.21 -12.80
C TYR A 160 -10.78 -38.76 -12.77
N VAL A 161 -9.65 -39.30 -13.23
CA VAL A 161 -9.33 -40.73 -13.17
C VAL A 161 -7.95 -40.91 -12.56
N LYS A 162 -7.71 -42.05 -11.89
CA LYS A 162 -6.43 -42.46 -11.32
C LYS A 162 -5.88 -41.55 -10.25
N ILE A 163 -5.44 -40.34 -10.57
CA ILE A 163 -4.77 -39.40 -9.65
C ILE A 163 -5.68 -38.22 -9.44
N ALA A 164 -5.96 -37.91 -8.17
CA ALA A 164 -6.74 -36.74 -7.80
C ALA A 164 -5.98 -35.44 -8.14
N PRO A 165 -6.68 -34.39 -8.59
CA PRO A 165 -6.11 -33.07 -8.69
C PRO A 165 -5.51 -32.60 -7.34
N VAL A 166 -4.37 -31.92 -7.39
CA VAL A 166 -3.72 -31.33 -6.22
C VAL A 166 -3.43 -29.86 -6.48
N ALA A 167 -3.51 -29.04 -5.44
CA ALA A 167 -3.14 -27.64 -5.52
C ALA A 167 -1.67 -27.50 -5.96
N VAL A 168 -1.43 -26.57 -6.87
CA VAL A 168 -0.07 -26.15 -7.21
C VAL A 168 0.35 -25.11 -6.17
N VAL A 169 1.31 -25.47 -5.34
CA VAL A 169 1.91 -24.53 -4.39
C VAL A 169 2.76 -23.54 -5.19
N PRO A 170 2.52 -22.23 -5.09
CA PRO A 170 3.40 -21.26 -5.71
C PRO A 170 4.84 -21.48 -5.21
N PRO A 171 5.85 -21.36 -6.09
CA PRO A 171 7.22 -21.26 -5.59
C PRO A 171 7.31 -20.12 -4.57
N ALA A 172 7.88 -20.41 -3.40
CA ALA A 172 8.05 -19.37 -2.40
C ALA A 172 8.91 -18.25 -3.00
N SER A 173 8.37 -17.04 -3.05
CA SER A 173 9.13 -15.86 -3.42
C SER A 173 10.17 -15.62 -2.32
N GLN A 174 11.44 -15.82 -2.64
CA GLN A 174 12.50 -15.63 -1.67
C GLN A 174 12.82 -14.14 -1.55
N ALA A 175 12.60 -13.58 -0.36
CA ALA A 175 13.00 -12.22 -0.06
C ALA A 175 14.52 -12.05 -0.23
N TYR A 176 14.93 -10.93 -0.80
CA TYR A 176 16.32 -10.57 -0.99
C TYR A 176 16.57 -9.11 -0.62
N ILE A 177 17.73 -8.83 -0.07
CA ILE A 177 18.09 -7.52 0.46
C ILE A 177 18.99 -6.79 -0.53
N LEU A 178 18.59 -5.60 -0.98
CA LEU A 178 19.35 -4.75 -1.90
C LEU A 178 20.12 -3.65 -1.17
N THR A 179 19.52 -3.06 -0.13
CA THR A 179 20.16 -1.97 0.63
C THR A 179 21.33 -2.50 1.43
N PRO A 180 22.53 -1.94 1.27
CA PRO A 180 23.68 -2.31 2.09
C PRO A 180 23.45 -1.92 3.55
N PRO A 181 24.17 -2.52 4.50
CA PRO A 181 24.16 -2.07 5.89
C PRO A 181 24.52 -0.59 6.00
N VAL A 182 23.96 0.06 7.03
CA VAL A 182 24.33 1.45 7.36
C VAL A 182 25.83 1.60 7.54
N GLY A 183 26.41 2.62 6.90
CA GLY A 183 27.85 2.91 7.01
C GLY A 183 28.25 3.36 8.41
N ASP A 184 29.55 3.25 8.73
CA ASP A 184 30.07 3.67 10.05
C ASP A 184 30.04 5.18 10.24
N ALA A 185 30.30 5.98 9.21
CA ALA A 185 30.25 7.44 9.26
C ALA A 185 28.81 7.94 9.50
N PRO A 186 28.62 9.00 10.29
CA PRO A 186 27.28 9.51 10.57
C PRO A 186 26.66 10.13 9.32
N ARG A 187 25.32 9.93 9.16
CA ARG A 187 24.50 10.54 8.13
C ARG A 187 23.27 11.17 8.76
N ILE A 188 23.01 12.44 8.42
CA ILE A 188 21.80 13.15 8.85
C ILE A 188 20.73 12.96 7.79
N ASN A 189 19.65 12.25 8.13
CA ASN A 189 18.58 11.83 7.24
C ASN A 189 17.36 12.78 7.27
N GLY A 190 16.25 12.34 6.67
CA GLY A 190 14.96 13.01 6.71
C GLY A 190 14.90 14.37 6.02
N ALA A 191 13.88 15.15 6.37
CA ALA A 191 13.61 16.46 5.77
C ALA A 191 14.75 17.48 6.01
N SER A 192 14.98 18.34 5.01
CA SER A 192 15.83 19.52 5.13
C SER A 192 15.02 20.82 5.35
N VAL A 193 13.68 20.75 5.20
CA VAL A 193 12.76 21.86 5.42
C VAL A 193 11.60 21.39 6.28
N ILE A 194 11.27 22.14 7.32
CA ILE A 194 10.14 21.86 8.22
C ILE A 194 9.24 23.07 8.29
N GLY A 195 7.93 22.87 8.14
CA GLY A 195 6.92 23.89 8.30
C GLY A 195 6.34 23.92 9.72
N ALA A 196 5.93 25.12 10.16
CA ALA A 196 5.22 25.34 11.41
C ALA A 196 4.48 26.69 11.39
N ASN A 197 3.50 26.87 12.29
CA ASN A 197 2.91 28.18 12.53
C ASN A 197 3.61 28.92 13.68
N PRO A 198 3.67 30.25 13.64
CA PRO A 198 4.30 31.04 14.69
C PRO A 198 3.61 30.89 16.06
N GLY A 199 4.39 30.70 17.12
CA GLY A 199 3.89 30.62 18.49
C GLY A 199 3.34 29.25 18.89
N HIS A 200 3.33 28.26 17.99
CA HIS A 200 2.81 26.93 18.28
C HIS A 200 3.85 25.99 18.91
N PRO A 201 3.43 24.95 19.62
CA PRO A 201 4.31 23.90 20.10
C PRO A 201 5.03 23.20 18.95
N PHE A 202 6.32 22.95 19.13
CA PHE A 202 7.18 22.32 18.14
C PHE A 202 7.89 21.11 18.70
N VAL A 203 7.93 20.04 17.95
CA VAL A 203 8.71 18.83 18.23
C VAL A 203 9.31 18.29 16.93
N PHE A 204 10.61 18.00 16.96
CA PHE A 204 11.33 17.41 15.85
C PHE A 204 12.50 16.58 16.35
N ARG A 205 12.52 15.30 16.03
CA ARG A 205 13.67 14.42 16.25
C ARG A 205 14.68 14.61 15.12
N VAL A 206 15.94 14.82 15.45
CA VAL A 206 17.04 14.86 14.47
C VAL A 206 17.39 13.42 14.06
N PRO A 207 17.09 12.98 12.81
CA PRO A 207 17.32 11.62 12.38
C PRO A 207 18.77 11.44 11.97
N VAL A 208 19.51 10.57 12.66
CA VAL A 208 20.93 10.32 12.39
C VAL A 208 21.23 8.83 12.46
N THR A 209 21.77 8.29 11.39
CA THR A 209 22.34 6.95 11.30
C THR A 209 23.87 6.99 11.40
N GLY A 210 24.52 5.85 11.65
CA GLY A 210 25.96 5.70 11.80
C GLY A 210 26.35 4.89 13.04
N LYS A 211 27.63 4.48 13.09
CA LYS A 211 28.15 3.70 14.23
C LYS A 211 28.12 4.52 15.50
N GLN A 212 27.47 3.97 16.54
CA GLN A 212 27.36 4.62 17.83
C GLN A 212 28.70 4.55 18.64
N PRO A 213 29.02 5.53 19.52
CA PRO A 213 28.20 6.72 19.78
C PRO A 213 28.36 7.80 18.70
N VAL A 214 27.26 8.50 18.41
CA VAL A 214 27.27 9.70 17.55
C VAL A 214 26.95 10.92 18.39
N THR A 215 27.83 11.93 18.37
CA THR A 215 27.58 13.23 18.98
C THR A 215 26.87 14.14 17.98
N ILE A 216 25.75 14.73 18.41
CA ILE A 216 24.96 15.65 17.58
C ILE A 216 25.03 17.03 18.23
N THR A 217 25.32 18.04 17.41
CA THR A 217 25.27 19.46 17.80
C THR A 217 24.32 20.20 16.87
N VAL A 218 23.63 21.20 17.44
CA VAL A 218 22.65 22.00 16.71
C VAL A 218 22.96 23.48 16.98
N GLN A 219 23.19 24.25 15.91
CA GLN A 219 23.52 25.67 15.99
C GLN A 219 22.52 26.51 15.22
N GLY A 220 22.32 27.76 15.65
CA GLY A 220 21.41 28.66 14.97
C GLY A 220 19.93 28.44 15.28
N LEU A 221 19.57 27.68 16.32
CA LEU A 221 18.19 27.55 16.76
C LEU A 221 17.59 28.93 17.08
N PRO A 222 16.39 29.24 16.54
CA PRO A 222 15.72 30.48 16.90
C PRO A 222 15.25 30.49 18.36
N ALA A 223 15.02 31.68 18.89
CA ALA A 223 14.49 31.85 20.24
C ALA A 223 13.18 31.06 20.43
N GLY A 224 13.02 30.41 21.56
CA GLY A 224 11.87 29.56 21.86
C GLY A 224 12.11 28.05 21.62
N LEU A 225 13.08 27.68 20.77
CA LEU A 225 13.44 26.29 20.52
C LEU A 225 14.73 25.88 21.27
N LYS A 226 14.77 24.64 21.71
CA LYS A 226 15.92 24.02 22.40
C LYS A 226 16.18 22.63 21.85
N PHE A 227 17.46 22.24 21.77
CA PHE A 227 17.89 20.89 21.44
C PHE A 227 18.26 20.12 22.71
N ASN A 228 17.74 18.91 22.84
CA ASN A 228 18.15 17.96 23.86
C ASN A 228 19.04 16.88 23.19
N PRO A 229 20.35 16.83 23.51
CA PRO A 229 21.27 15.87 22.89
C PRO A 229 20.99 14.41 23.26
N ASP A 230 20.44 14.16 24.48
CA ASP A 230 20.19 12.80 24.96
C ASP A 230 19.02 12.13 24.20
N THR A 231 17.97 12.90 23.90
CA THR A 231 16.80 12.44 23.13
C THR A 231 16.90 12.75 21.65
N ARG A 232 17.88 13.58 21.22
CA ARG A 232 18.04 14.11 19.86
C ARG A 232 16.85 14.94 19.38
N VAL A 233 16.12 15.57 20.30
CA VAL A 233 14.86 16.27 20.00
C VAL A 233 15.08 17.79 20.09
N ILE A 234 14.63 18.50 19.04
CA ILE A 234 14.41 19.95 19.06
C ILE A 234 12.95 20.16 19.48
N SER A 235 12.72 20.94 20.53
CA SER A 235 11.37 21.22 21.03
C SER A 235 11.24 22.63 21.61
N GLY A 236 10.01 23.08 21.78
CA GLY A 236 9.70 24.39 22.38
C GLY A 236 8.53 25.07 21.68
N THR A 237 8.60 26.40 21.56
CA THR A 237 7.60 27.21 20.86
C THR A 237 8.25 27.85 19.62
N THR A 238 7.59 27.77 18.49
CA THR A 238 8.06 28.30 17.23
C THR A 238 8.22 29.84 17.28
N PRO A 239 9.21 30.37 16.56
CA PRO A 239 9.44 31.81 16.49
C PRO A 239 8.36 32.51 15.64
N ALA A 240 8.46 33.84 15.54
CA ALA A 240 7.66 34.66 14.62
C ALA A 240 7.82 34.18 13.15
N LYS A 241 6.94 34.68 12.26
CA LYS A 241 7.01 34.40 10.81
C LYS A 241 8.41 34.65 10.25
N GLY A 242 8.96 33.66 9.52
CA GLY A 242 10.28 33.76 8.87
C GLY A 242 10.85 32.40 8.46
N GLU A 243 12.04 32.45 7.91
CA GLU A 243 12.86 31.28 7.59
C GLU A 243 14.12 31.26 8.49
N TYR A 244 14.31 30.17 9.19
CA TYR A 244 15.41 30.01 10.16
C TYR A 244 16.28 28.86 9.75
N GLN A 245 17.55 29.15 9.45
CA GLN A 245 18.52 28.13 9.11
C GLN A 245 19.21 27.60 10.38
N VAL A 246 19.15 26.32 10.55
CA VAL A 246 19.72 25.60 11.70
C VAL A 246 20.76 24.63 11.18
N THR A 247 22.00 24.75 11.64
CA THR A 247 23.06 23.81 11.28
C THR A 247 23.08 22.63 12.24
N VAL A 248 22.87 21.44 11.71
CA VAL A 248 22.97 20.17 12.43
C VAL A 248 24.28 19.51 12.03
N THR A 249 25.13 19.19 13.01
CA THR A 249 26.37 18.44 12.80
C THR A 249 26.32 17.13 13.57
N ALA A 250 26.65 16.02 12.94
CA ALA A 250 26.75 14.70 13.55
C ALA A 250 28.17 14.15 13.38
N LYS A 251 28.79 13.68 14.46
CA LYS A 251 30.20 13.25 14.50
C LYS A 251 30.37 11.96 15.29
N ASN A 252 31.22 11.08 14.78
CA ASN A 252 31.72 9.89 15.48
C ASN A 252 33.19 9.62 15.09
N GLU A 253 33.73 8.47 15.48
CA GLU A 253 35.11 8.08 15.17
C GLU A 253 35.37 7.87 13.66
N ALA A 254 34.36 7.56 12.87
CA ALA A 254 34.48 7.29 11.43
C ALA A 254 34.31 8.54 10.56
N GLY A 255 33.83 9.66 11.13
CA GLY A 255 33.69 10.89 10.34
C GLY A 255 32.73 11.89 10.94
N GLU A 256 32.39 12.87 10.10
CA GLU A 256 31.49 13.97 10.43
C GLU A 256 30.58 14.26 9.25
N SER A 257 29.31 14.58 9.49
CA SER A 257 28.38 15.09 8.50
C SER A 257 27.66 16.34 9.00
N GLU A 258 27.30 17.22 8.08
CA GLU A 258 26.59 18.45 8.35
C GLU A 258 25.37 18.56 7.42
N LYS A 259 24.27 19.10 7.96
CA LYS A 259 23.04 19.38 7.22
C LYS A 259 22.43 20.68 7.68
N ILE A 260 22.02 21.52 6.74
CA ILE A 260 21.21 22.69 7.04
C ILE A 260 19.76 22.27 7.08
N LEU A 261 19.12 22.51 8.23
CA LEU A 261 17.69 22.36 8.45
C LEU A 261 17.06 23.74 8.39
N THR A 262 16.10 23.96 7.48
CA THR A 262 15.36 25.21 7.40
C THR A 262 14.01 25.06 8.10
N ILE A 263 13.77 25.84 9.14
CA ILE A 263 12.45 25.94 9.79
C ILE A 263 11.73 27.12 9.17
N LYS A 264 10.62 26.87 8.49
CA LYS A 264 9.75 27.87 7.87
C LYS A 264 8.50 28.05 8.71
N THR A 265 8.28 29.27 9.20
CA THR A 265 7.06 29.60 9.93
C THR A 265 6.11 30.41 9.08
N ASP A 266 4.81 30.04 9.09
CA ASP A 266 3.75 30.64 8.27
C ASP A 266 3.92 30.37 6.76
N SER A 267 4.32 29.13 6.39
CA SER A 267 4.54 28.72 4.99
C SER A 267 3.94 27.34 4.66
N GLY A 268 3.04 26.82 5.51
CA GLY A 268 2.49 25.45 5.45
C GLY A 268 3.18 24.52 6.43
N LEU A 269 2.58 23.36 6.70
CA LEU A 269 3.04 22.42 7.72
C LEU A 269 3.87 21.27 7.13
N ALA A 270 3.34 20.55 6.17
CA ALA A 270 3.97 19.39 5.55
C ALA A 270 4.88 19.81 4.38
N MET A 271 6.00 20.47 4.67
CA MET A 271 6.92 20.97 3.63
C MET A 271 7.65 19.86 2.85
N THR A 272 7.70 18.65 3.40
CA THR A 272 8.01 17.39 2.73
C THR A 272 6.91 16.38 3.04
N PRO A 273 6.75 15.32 2.23
CA PRO A 273 5.71 14.31 2.49
C PRO A 273 5.85 13.71 3.89
N PRO A 274 4.76 13.55 4.66
CA PRO A 274 4.79 12.88 5.94
C PRO A 274 5.34 11.45 5.86
N LEU A 275 6.26 11.10 6.76
CA LEU A 275 6.75 9.74 6.97
C LEU A 275 6.20 9.22 8.30
N GLY A 276 5.51 8.09 8.31
CA GLY A 276 4.92 7.59 9.55
C GLY A 276 4.35 6.19 9.46
N TRP A 277 3.52 5.87 10.42
CA TRP A 277 2.76 4.64 10.53
C TRP A 277 1.29 4.98 10.73
N ASN A 278 0.41 4.12 10.22
CA ASN A 278 -1.03 4.20 10.44
C ASN A 278 -1.58 2.84 10.84
N SER A 279 -2.51 2.81 11.77
CA SER A 279 -3.02 1.58 12.38
C SER A 279 -4.00 0.78 11.52
N TRP A 280 -4.54 1.35 10.42
CA TRP A 280 -5.67 0.73 9.71
C TRP A 280 -5.31 -0.60 9.06
N ASN A 281 -4.31 -0.63 8.19
CA ASN A 281 -4.00 -1.83 7.40
C ASN A 281 -3.44 -2.97 8.24
N VAL A 282 -2.99 -2.70 9.45
CA VAL A 282 -2.55 -3.73 10.40
C VAL A 282 -3.68 -4.14 11.34
N TRP A 283 -4.31 -3.23 12.05
CA TRP A 283 -5.22 -3.56 13.16
C TRP A 283 -6.70 -3.30 12.86
N GLY A 284 -7.04 -2.47 11.85
CA GLY A 284 -8.40 -2.03 11.63
C GLY A 284 -9.02 -1.52 12.93
N LEU A 285 -10.27 -1.87 13.18
CA LEU A 285 -11.00 -1.49 14.41
C LEU A 285 -10.47 -2.17 15.69
N SER A 286 -9.54 -3.12 15.60
CA SER A 286 -8.94 -3.77 16.78
C SER A 286 -7.77 -2.99 17.40
N VAL A 287 -7.45 -1.79 16.88
CA VAL A 287 -6.43 -0.91 17.44
C VAL A 287 -6.75 -0.52 18.90
N ASP A 288 -5.71 -0.41 19.73
CA ASP A 288 -5.78 0.04 21.12
C ASP A 288 -4.52 0.80 21.52
N GLN A 289 -4.56 1.42 22.70
CA GLN A 289 -3.47 2.23 23.23
C GLN A 289 -2.13 1.49 23.31
N GLU A 290 -2.14 0.22 23.70
CA GLU A 290 -0.92 -0.57 23.87
C GLU A 290 -0.27 -0.88 22.51
N LYS A 291 -1.07 -1.18 21.48
CA LYS A 291 -0.56 -1.36 20.11
C LYS A 291 0.05 -0.09 19.55
N VAL A 292 -0.53 1.07 19.83
CA VAL A 292 -0.01 2.37 19.39
C VAL A 292 1.31 2.70 20.10
N LYS A 293 1.42 2.47 21.40
CA LYS A 293 2.68 2.63 22.14
C LYS A 293 3.74 1.66 21.65
N ALA A 294 3.38 0.40 21.41
CA ALA A 294 4.28 -0.60 20.85
C ALA A 294 4.79 -0.21 19.45
N ALA A 295 3.94 0.42 18.62
CA ALA A 295 4.34 0.96 17.34
C ALA A 295 5.35 2.12 17.50
N ALA A 296 5.15 3.03 18.47
CA ALA A 296 6.12 4.09 18.78
C ALA A 296 7.45 3.53 19.26
N ASP A 297 7.42 2.53 20.14
CA ASP A 297 8.64 1.82 20.60
C ASP A 297 9.37 1.15 19.44
N ALA A 298 8.64 0.46 18.56
CA ALA A 298 9.21 -0.22 17.41
C ALA A 298 9.81 0.77 16.41
N MET A 299 9.20 1.92 16.19
CA MET A 299 9.74 2.97 15.32
C MET A 299 11.12 3.44 15.80
N VAL A 300 11.34 3.53 17.12
CA VAL A 300 12.63 3.92 17.69
C VAL A 300 13.59 2.73 17.78
N ASN A 301 13.13 1.59 18.29
CA ASN A 301 13.99 0.42 18.55
C ASN A 301 14.49 -0.25 17.27
N ASN A 302 13.70 -0.18 16.17
CA ASN A 302 14.09 -0.65 14.84
C ASN A 302 14.82 0.45 14.04
N SER A 303 15.22 1.55 14.69
CA SER A 303 15.93 2.70 14.09
C SER A 303 15.17 3.42 12.96
N LEU A 304 13.91 3.15 12.71
CA LEU A 304 13.11 3.85 11.68
C LEU A 304 13.14 5.36 11.91
N ALA A 305 13.02 5.81 13.15
CA ALA A 305 13.10 7.23 13.51
C ALA A 305 14.48 7.87 13.16
N ASP A 306 15.56 7.10 13.11
CA ASP A 306 16.89 7.55 12.72
C ASP A 306 17.03 7.69 11.18
N HIS A 307 16.07 7.14 10.41
CA HIS A 307 15.91 7.29 8.97
C HIS A 307 14.89 8.38 8.58
N GLY A 308 14.20 9.02 9.57
CA GLY A 308 13.31 10.15 9.35
C GLY A 308 11.82 9.85 9.53
N TRP A 309 11.44 8.63 9.89
CA TRP A 309 10.06 8.28 10.20
C TRP A 309 9.62 8.97 11.50
N THR A 310 8.42 9.59 11.49
CA THR A 310 8.06 10.57 12.53
C THR A 310 6.64 10.38 13.06
N TYR A 311 5.65 10.08 12.22
CA TYR A 311 4.25 10.07 12.65
C TYR A 311 3.80 8.69 13.14
N ILE A 312 3.02 8.67 14.22
CA ILE A 312 2.28 7.50 14.73
C ILE A 312 0.81 7.85 14.68
N ASN A 313 0.09 7.34 13.68
CA ASN A 313 -1.31 7.72 13.41
C ASN A 313 -2.27 6.61 13.85
N ILE A 314 -3.21 6.95 14.71
CA ILE A 314 -4.38 6.13 15.00
C ILE A 314 -5.41 6.39 13.90
N ASP A 315 -5.90 5.31 13.29
CA ASP A 315 -7.03 5.34 12.36
C ASP A 315 -8.37 5.17 13.10
N ASP A 316 -9.44 4.77 12.43
CA ASP A 316 -10.80 4.60 12.97
C ASP A 316 -10.87 3.62 14.15
N GLY A 317 -11.84 3.82 15.05
CA GLY A 317 -12.15 2.90 16.14
C GLY A 317 -11.62 3.29 17.53
N TRP A 318 -11.18 4.54 17.71
CA TRP A 318 -10.77 5.07 19.02
C TRP A 318 -11.91 5.84 19.72
N GLU A 319 -12.90 6.32 19.00
CA GLU A 319 -13.96 7.16 19.49
C GLU A 319 -14.96 6.36 20.33
N ALA A 320 -15.51 7.00 21.35
CA ALA A 320 -16.65 6.45 22.09
C ALA A 320 -17.95 6.54 21.26
N SER A 321 -18.98 5.81 21.69
CA SER A 321 -20.29 5.82 21.03
C SER A 321 -21.10 7.11 21.26
N GLY A 322 -20.64 8.02 22.13
CA GLY A 322 -21.30 9.28 22.46
C GLY A 322 -20.34 10.28 23.06
N ARG A 323 -20.75 11.55 23.04
CA ARG A 323 -19.98 12.67 23.60
C ARG A 323 -20.15 12.74 25.12
N ALA A 324 -19.21 13.38 25.80
CA ALA A 324 -19.36 13.75 27.20
C ALA A 324 -20.56 14.71 27.38
N ALA A 325 -21.03 14.89 28.64
CA ALA A 325 -22.11 15.84 28.95
C ALA A 325 -21.77 17.30 28.55
N SER A 326 -20.50 17.65 28.43
CA SER A 326 -20.00 18.93 27.92
C SER A 326 -20.09 19.06 26.40
N GLY A 327 -20.41 17.97 25.68
CA GLY A 327 -20.36 17.89 24.21
C GLY A 327 -19.00 17.49 23.65
N GLU A 328 -17.94 17.41 24.47
CA GLU A 328 -16.61 17.01 24.04
C GLU A 328 -16.60 15.58 23.48
N ILE A 329 -15.85 15.36 22.40
CA ILE A 329 -15.54 14.01 21.93
C ILE A 329 -14.66 13.31 22.96
N VAL A 330 -14.92 12.04 23.21
CA VAL A 330 -14.17 11.22 24.17
C VAL A 330 -13.70 9.94 23.50
N ALA A 331 -12.58 9.42 23.94
CA ALA A 331 -12.09 8.12 23.51
C ALA A 331 -12.85 6.99 24.21
N ASN A 332 -12.88 5.82 23.58
CA ASN A 332 -13.49 4.61 24.16
C ASN A 332 -12.52 3.93 25.16
N GLU A 333 -12.95 2.79 25.69
CA GLU A 333 -12.20 2.04 26.70
C GLU A 333 -10.84 1.50 26.21
N LYS A 334 -10.64 1.40 24.91
CA LYS A 334 -9.34 0.99 24.31
C LYS A 334 -8.28 2.10 24.40
N PHE A 335 -8.71 3.34 24.62
CA PHE A 335 -7.85 4.53 24.73
C PHE A 335 -8.22 5.35 25.99
N PRO A 336 -7.97 4.83 27.19
CA PRO A 336 -8.39 5.46 28.43
C PRO A 336 -7.76 6.83 28.70
N ASP A 337 -6.61 7.12 28.09
CA ASP A 337 -5.91 8.42 28.21
C ASP A 337 -5.17 8.76 26.91
N MET A 338 -5.88 9.38 25.98
CA MET A 338 -5.36 9.79 24.66
C MET A 338 -4.18 10.77 24.78
N LYS A 339 -4.24 11.67 25.79
CA LYS A 339 -3.14 12.60 26.01
C LYS A 339 -1.85 11.89 26.44
N SER A 340 -1.94 10.88 27.27
CA SER A 340 -0.76 10.12 27.68
C SER A 340 -0.11 9.38 26.50
N VAL A 341 -0.88 8.94 25.52
CA VAL A 341 -0.35 8.32 24.29
C VAL A 341 0.42 9.34 23.46
N SER A 342 -0.15 10.53 23.30
CA SER A 342 0.51 11.62 22.58
C SER A 342 1.79 12.07 23.28
N ASP A 343 1.75 12.29 24.62
CA ASP A 343 2.93 12.65 25.41
C ASP A 343 4.02 11.56 25.30
N TYR A 344 3.63 10.28 25.23
CA TYR A 344 4.54 9.17 25.03
C TYR A 344 5.26 9.27 23.68
N CYS A 345 4.53 9.47 22.58
CA CYS A 345 5.12 9.69 21.26
C CYS A 345 6.06 10.90 21.24
N HIS A 346 5.63 12.03 21.81
CA HIS A 346 6.44 13.25 21.89
C HIS A 346 7.72 13.08 22.71
N SER A 347 7.72 12.21 23.73
CA SER A 347 8.92 11.91 24.51
C SER A 347 10.06 11.33 23.66
N TYR A 348 9.72 10.63 22.58
CA TYR A 348 10.66 10.12 21.57
C TYR A 348 10.97 11.13 20.45
N GLY A 349 10.30 12.29 20.44
CA GLY A 349 10.36 13.25 19.33
C GLY A 349 9.52 12.83 18.12
N LEU A 350 8.63 11.85 18.29
CA LEU A 350 7.65 11.43 17.31
C LEU A 350 6.41 12.33 17.39
N LYS A 351 5.58 12.32 16.36
CA LYS A 351 4.32 13.05 16.27
C LYS A 351 3.14 12.10 16.30
N MET A 352 2.02 12.54 16.87
CA MET A 352 0.82 11.73 17.04
C MET A 352 -0.29 12.18 16.10
N GLY A 353 -0.87 11.24 15.34
CA GLY A 353 -2.04 11.48 14.49
C GLY A 353 -3.31 10.80 14.98
N ILE A 354 -4.44 11.32 14.52
CA ILE A 354 -5.77 10.84 14.84
C ILE A 354 -6.64 10.82 13.58
N TYR A 355 -7.76 10.11 13.65
CA TYR A 355 -8.75 9.97 12.60
C TYR A 355 -10.10 10.54 13.04
N SER A 356 -10.86 11.09 12.10
CA SER A 356 -12.28 11.43 12.29
C SER A 356 -13.02 11.53 10.96
N SER A 357 -14.31 11.90 11.00
CA SER A 357 -15.17 12.06 9.84
C SER A 357 -15.98 13.36 9.94
N PRO A 358 -16.23 14.06 8.82
CA PRO A 358 -17.17 15.18 8.77
C PRO A 358 -18.65 14.76 9.00
N GLY A 359 -18.95 13.49 8.83
CA GLY A 359 -20.29 12.95 9.06
C GLY A 359 -20.62 12.74 10.53
N PRO A 360 -21.87 12.34 10.84
CA PRO A 360 -22.28 11.96 12.19
C PRO A 360 -21.51 10.74 12.73
N GLN A 361 -21.07 9.87 11.83
CA GLN A 361 -20.34 8.64 12.16
C GLN A 361 -19.10 8.47 11.29
N THR A 362 -18.11 7.77 11.81
CA THR A 362 -16.95 7.26 11.07
C THR A 362 -17.35 6.07 10.18
N CYS A 363 -16.43 5.59 9.32
CA CYS A 363 -16.67 4.41 8.50
C CYS A 363 -16.86 3.14 9.33
N GLY A 364 -16.21 3.04 10.49
CA GLY A 364 -16.40 1.97 11.47
C GLY A 364 -17.66 2.11 12.33
N GLY A 365 -18.47 3.15 12.12
CA GLY A 365 -19.70 3.41 12.86
C GLY A 365 -19.51 4.07 14.22
N TYR A 366 -18.32 4.61 14.49
CA TYR A 366 -18.05 5.40 15.69
C TYR A 366 -18.46 6.87 15.51
N LEU A 367 -18.25 7.69 16.53
CA LEU A 367 -18.69 9.08 16.53
C LEU A 367 -17.86 9.96 15.61
N GLY A 368 -18.49 10.65 14.65
CA GLY A 368 -17.86 11.67 13.81
C GLY A 368 -17.94 13.09 14.38
N SER A 369 -17.37 14.06 13.65
CA SER A 369 -17.26 15.46 14.08
C SER A 369 -18.43 16.35 13.67
N TYR A 370 -19.43 15.84 12.95
CA TYR A 370 -20.54 16.63 12.39
C TYR A 370 -21.18 17.56 13.43
N GLN A 371 -21.21 18.88 13.12
CA GLN A 371 -21.70 19.97 13.98
C GLN A 371 -20.93 20.18 15.30
N HIS A 372 -19.73 19.58 15.44
CA HIS A 372 -18.88 19.74 16.62
C HIS A 372 -17.40 20.03 16.24
N GLU A 373 -17.12 20.39 15.01
CA GLU A 373 -15.78 20.45 14.42
C GLU A 373 -14.82 21.32 15.25
N LEU A 374 -15.26 22.52 15.69
CA LEU A 374 -14.42 23.40 16.51
C LEU A 374 -14.14 22.83 17.89
N GLN A 375 -15.15 22.15 18.50
CA GLN A 375 -14.98 21.53 19.80
C GLN A 375 -13.99 20.36 19.73
N ASP A 376 -14.09 19.56 18.67
CA ASP A 376 -13.23 18.42 18.42
C ASP A 376 -11.77 18.89 18.12
N ALA A 377 -11.61 19.91 17.27
CA ALA A 377 -10.30 20.51 17.01
C ALA A 377 -9.61 20.99 18.30
N LYS A 378 -10.35 21.65 19.22
CA LYS A 378 -9.85 22.05 20.53
C LYS A 378 -9.46 20.85 21.39
N THR A 379 -10.23 19.75 21.32
CA THR A 379 -9.92 18.53 22.07
C THR A 379 -8.66 17.86 21.50
N TYR A 380 -8.50 17.81 20.19
CA TYR A 380 -7.29 17.30 19.52
C TYR A 380 -6.05 18.11 19.93
N ALA A 381 -6.15 19.44 19.93
CA ALA A 381 -5.07 20.30 20.40
C ALA A 381 -4.71 20.03 21.87
N LYS A 382 -5.71 19.90 22.75
CA LYS A 382 -5.53 19.58 24.18
C LYS A 382 -4.86 18.21 24.38
N TRP A 383 -5.16 17.22 23.53
CA TRP A 383 -4.51 15.91 23.57
C TRP A 383 -3.11 15.92 22.97
N GLY A 384 -2.74 16.95 22.21
CA GLY A 384 -1.42 17.04 21.60
C GLY A 384 -1.34 16.37 20.24
N ILE A 385 -2.42 16.33 19.48
CA ILE A 385 -2.47 15.73 18.14
C ILE A 385 -1.74 16.62 17.13
N ASP A 386 -0.99 16.00 16.19
CA ASP A 386 -0.17 16.65 15.16
C ASP A 386 -0.63 16.33 13.72
N TYR A 387 -1.57 15.41 13.55
CA TYR A 387 -2.05 14.95 12.25
C TYR A 387 -3.52 14.54 12.35
N LEU A 388 -4.36 14.94 11.43
CA LEU A 388 -5.77 14.54 11.35
C LEU A 388 -6.07 13.95 9.97
N LYS A 389 -6.38 12.65 9.92
CA LYS A 389 -7.03 12.02 8.77
C LYS A 389 -8.54 12.25 8.89
N TYR A 390 -9.13 12.96 7.90
CA TYR A 390 -10.54 13.37 7.93
C TYR A 390 -11.31 12.75 6.77
N ASP A 391 -12.04 11.68 7.07
CA ASP A 391 -12.58 10.73 6.11
C ASP A 391 -14.06 10.99 5.79
N TRP A 392 -14.46 10.90 4.54
CA TRP A 392 -15.81 11.19 4.01
C TRP A 392 -16.89 10.19 4.48
N CYS A 393 -16.74 9.51 5.59
CA CYS A 393 -17.70 8.54 6.09
C CYS A 393 -18.97 9.21 6.59
N SER A 394 -20.12 8.63 6.30
CA SER A 394 -21.48 9.10 6.60
C SER A 394 -21.84 10.54 6.19
N TYR A 395 -20.90 11.37 5.76
CA TYR A 395 -21.23 12.68 5.17
C TYR A 395 -22.00 12.52 3.84
N GLY A 396 -21.89 11.37 3.19
CA GLY A 396 -22.73 11.01 2.05
C GLY A 396 -24.23 11.00 2.35
N ASP A 397 -24.64 10.80 3.60
CA ASP A 397 -26.03 10.89 4.05
C ASP A 397 -26.50 12.36 4.16
N ILE A 398 -25.57 13.28 4.45
CA ILE A 398 -25.81 14.75 4.47
C ILE A 398 -25.80 15.31 3.06
N ALA A 399 -24.89 14.84 2.20
CA ALA A 399 -24.72 15.25 0.81
C ALA A 399 -24.71 14.04 -0.13
N PRO A 400 -25.86 13.42 -0.45
CA PRO A 400 -25.93 12.12 -1.14
C PRO A 400 -25.51 12.17 -2.64
N LYS A 401 -25.45 13.35 -3.24
CA LYS A 401 -24.97 13.56 -4.62
C LYS A 401 -24.17 14.86 -4.68
N PRO A 402 -23.02 14.92 -4.01
CA PRO A 402 -22.30 16.18 -3.85
C PRO A 402 -21.74 16.67 -5.18
N ASN A 403 -21.95 17.93 -5.48
CA ASN A 403 -21.16 18.66 -6.45
C ASN A 403 -19.79 19.03 -5.82
N ARG A 404 -18.89 19.64 -6.58
CA ARG A 404 -17.54 19.98 -6.10
C ARG A 404 -17.54 20.95 -4.90
N ASP A 405 -18.46 21.87 -4.82
CA ASP A 405 -18.54 22.80 -3.69
C ASP A 405 -19.03 22.12 -2.43
N GLU A 406 -19.96 21.15 -2.56
CA GLU A 406 -20.41 20.33 -1.45
C GLU A 406 -19.31 19.39 -0.97
N LEU A 407 -18.47 18.86 -1.87
CA LEU A 407 -17.28 18.07 -1.51
C LEU A 407 -16.26 18.89 -0.68
N LYS A 408 -16.07 20.18 -1.00
CA LYS A 408 -15.15 21.07 -0.30
C LYS A 408 -15.65 21.49 1.09
N LYS A 409 -16.95 21.62 1.24
CA LYS A 409 -17.61 22.29 2.38
C LYS A 409 -17.17 21.80 3.76
N PRO A 410 -17.16 20.49 4.05
CA PRO A 410 -16.74 19.99 5.38
C PRO A 410 -15.26 20.20 5.64
N TYR A 411 -14.41 20.16 4.60
CA TYR A 411 -12.97 20.35 4.74
C TYR A 411 -12.64 21.84 5.00
N ILE A 412 -13.32 22.78 4.33
CA ILE A 412 -13.22 24.21 4.64
C ILE A 412 -13.58 24.46 6.10
N LEU A 413 -14.71 23.89 6.57
CA LEU A 413 -15.17 24.06 7.95
C LEU A 413 -14.15 23.52 8.96
N MET A 414 -13.63 22.30 8.74
CA MET A 414 -12.63 21.74 9.64
C MET A 414 -11.32 22.53 9.59
N ARG A 415 -10.87 22.99 8.40
CA ARG A 415 -9.67 23.83 8.29
C ARG A 415 -9.81 25.13 9.09
N GLU A 416 -10.94 25.83 8.96
CA GLU A 416 -11.23 27.01 9.77
C GLU A 416 -11.19 26.70 11.28
N CYS A 417 -11.65 25.53 11.70
CA CYS A 417 -11.57 25.11 13.09
C CYS A 417 -10.13 24.85 13.53
N LEU A 418 -9.33 24.19 12.69
CA LEU A 418 -7.91 23.93 12.96
C LEU A 418 -7.07 25.21 12.95
N ASP A 419 -7.44 26.23 12.19
CA ASP A 419 -6.78 27.54 12.20
C ASP A 419 -7.09 28.37 13.47
N ASN A 420 -8.10 27.96 14.24
CA ASN A 420 -8.52 28.63 15.48
C ASN A 420 -8.05 27.88 16.76
N ILE A 421 -6.99 27.09 16.66
CA ILE A 421 -6.35 26.41 17.79
C ILE A 421 -4.85 26.70 17.83
N ASP A 422 -4.25 26.69 19.02
CA ASP A 422 -2.83 26.98 19.24
C ASP A 422 -1.95 25.72 19.06
N ARG A 423 -2.18 24.98 17.95
CA ARG A 423 -1.39 23.78 17.63
C ARG A 423 -1.39 23.48 16.14
N ASP A 424 -0.24 23.07 15.62
CA ASP A 424 -0.09 22.61 14.25
C ASP A 424 -0.63 21.18 14.11
N ILE A 425 -1.64 21.01 13.23
CA ILE A 425 -2.20 19.72 12.87
C ILE A 425 -2.17 19.57 11.35
N VAL A 426 -1.36 18.66 10.85
CA VAL A 426 -1.35 18.29 9.42
C VAL A 426 -2.71 17.74 9.04
N PHE A 427 -3.35 18.35 8.03
CA PHE A 427 -4.71 18.04 7.63
C PHE A 427 -4.75 17.17 6.38
N SER A 428 -5.09 15.89 6.55
CA SER A 428 -5.17 14.89 5.49
C SER A 428 -6.62 14.62 5.12
N LEU A 429 -7.00 14.96 3.90
CA LEU A 429 -8.34 14.77 3.36
C LEU A 429 -8.49 13.33 2.84
N CYS A 430 -9.42 12.57 3.39
CA CYS A 430 -9.70 11.22 2.95
C CYS A 430 -11.09 11.13 2.34
N GLN A 431 -11.19 11.26 1.02
CA GLN A 431 -12.45 11.23 0.26
C GLN A 431 -12.30 10.53 -1.10
N TYR A 432 -11.30 9.66 -1.23
CA TYR A 432 -11.16 8.67 -2.30
C TYR A 432 -10.99 9.25 -3.73
N GLY A 433 -10.50 10.48 -3.88
CA GLY A 433 -10.33 11.13 -5.19
C GLY A 433 -11.58 11.77 -5.75
N MET A 434 -12.69 11.82 -4.99
CA MET A 434 -13.96 12.39 -5.46
C MET A 434 -13.81 13.85 -5.93
N GLY A 435 -14.42 14.14 -7.09
CA GLY A 435 -14.39 15.47 -7.68
C GLY A 435 -12.99 15.93 -8.10
N LYS A 436 -12.04 14.99 -8.30
CA LYS A 436 -10.63 15.26 -8.56
C LYS A 436 -10.04 16.14 -7.47
N VAL A 437 -9.94 15.60 -6.26
CA VAL A 437 -9.48 16.34 -5.07
C VAL A 437 -8.17 17.07 -5.27
N TRP A 438 -7.27 16.54 -6.07
CA TRP A 438 -6.00 17.17 -6.40
C TRP A 438 -6.15 18.54 -7.04
N GLU A 439 -7.27 18.84 -7.74
CA GLU A 439 -7.53 20.16 -8.32
C GLU A 439 -8.01 21.20 -7.30
N TRP A 440 -8.39 20.78 -6.08
CA TRP A 440 -8.99 21.68 -5.10
C TRP A 440 -8.54 21.48 -3.64
N GLY A 441 -7.86 20.37 -3.32
CA GLY A 441 -7.47 20.00 -1.95
C GLY A 441 -6.63 21.08 -1.27
N ASP A 442 -5.66 21.67 -1.98
CA ASP A 442 -4.88 22.81 -1.49
C ASP A 442 -5.77 24.01 -1.16
N SER A 443 -6.76 24.32 -2.01
CA SER A 443 -7.66 25.47 -1.82
C SER A 443 -8.54 25.41 -0.58
N VAL A 444 -8.65 24.25 0.07
CA VAL A 444 -9.35 24.04 1.34
C VAL A 444 -8.40 23.83 2.51
N GLY A 445 -7.09 24.04 2.29
CA GLY A 445 -6.05 23.94 3.30
C GLY A 445 -5.69 22.50 3.66
N GLY A 446 -5.88 21.55 2.73
CA GLY A 446 -5.38 20.18 2.88
C GLY A 446 -3.87 20.11 2.70
N ASP A 447 -3.16 19.55 3.66
CA ASP A 447 -1.71 19.28 3.57
C ASP A 447 -1.43 17.97 2.82
N ALA A 448 -2.41 17.07 2.74
CA ALA A 448 -2.41 15.86 1.92
C ALA A 448 -3.85 15.45 1.58
N TRP A 449 -4.01 14.62 0.53
CA TRP A 449 -5.33 14.10 0.16
C TRP A 449 -5.25 12.76 -0.55
N ARG A 450 -6.14 11.85 -0.15
CA ARG A 450 -6.32 10.55 -0.80
C ARG A 450 -6.83 10.73 -2.22
N THR A 451 -6.14 10.13 -3.17
CA THR A 451 -6.43 10.26 -4.61
C THR A 451 -7.29 9.12 -5.16
N THR A 452 -7.36 8.01 -4.44
CA THR A 452 -8.06 6.78 -4.84
C THR A 452 -8.77 6.12 -3.65
N GLY A 453 -9.54 5.07 -3.90
CA GLY A 453 -10.02 4.13 -2.89
C GLY A 453 -8.89 3.44 -2.13
N ASP A 454 -9.25 2.58 -1.17
CA ASP A 454 -8.29 1.96 -0.26
C ASP A 454 -7.43 0.91 -0.97
N ILE A 455 -6.14 0.88 -0.58
CA ILE A 455 -5.17 -0.09 -1.07
C ILE A 455 -5.33 -1.43 -0.36
N THR A 456 -5.12 -2.51 -1.11
CA THR A 456 -4.88 -3.84 -0.56
C THR A 456 -3.49 -4.34 -0.97
N ASP A 457 -2.99 -5.36 -0.29
CA ASP A 457 -1.66 -5.92 -0.51
C ASP A 457 -1.62 -6.89 -1.71
N THR A 458 -2.22 -6.50 -2.83
CA THR A 458 -2.18 -7.22 -4.10
C THR A 458 -1.54 -6.36 -5.18
N TRP A 459 -0.90 -6.99 -6.15
CA TRP A 459 -0.29 -6.27 -7.28
C TRP A 459 -1.27 -5.36 -7.99
N ASN A 460 -2.45 -5.87 -8.35
CA ASN A 460 -3.44 -5.09 -9.10
C ASN A 460 -3.90 -3.86 -8.34
N SER A 461 -4.13 -3.97 -7.02
CA SER A 461 -4.48 -2.82 -6.18
C SER A 461 -3.34 -1.82 -6.12
N MET A 462 -2.14 -2.25 -5.76
CA MET A 462 -0.98 -1.38 -5.61
C MET A 462 -0.58 -0.72 -6.93
N ALA A 463 -0.43 -1.50 -8.00
CA ALA A 463 -0.04 -0.99 -9.32
C ALA A 463 -1.13 -0.11 -9.94
N GLY A 464 -2.41 -0.52 -9.84
CA GLY A 464 -3.55 0.26 -10.32
C GLY A 464 -3.63 1.64 -9.66
N ILE A 465 -3.44 1.71 -8.35
CA ILE A 465 -3.41 2.96 -7.59
C ILE A 465 -2.16 3.79 -7.94
N GLY A 466 -0.98 3.20 -7.90
CA GLY A 466 0.28 3.90 -8.05
C GLY A 466 0.49 4.47 -9.46
N PHE A 467 0.30 3.68 -10.51
CA PHE A 467 0.50 4.14 -11.88
C PHE A 467 -0.65 5.04 -12.40
N ALA A 468 -1.80 5.09 -11.71
CA ALA A 468 -2.88 6.03 -12.03
C ALA A 468 -2.58 7.47 -11.56
N GLN A 469 -1.53 7.72 -10.76
CA GLN A 469 -1.26 9.04 -10.17
C GLN A 469 -0.86 10.14 -11.17
N LYS A 470 -0.65 9.84 -12.44
CA LYS A 470 -0.19 10.82 -13.43
C LYS A 470 -1.08 12.07 -13.57
N GLU A 471 -2.40 11.93 -13.36
CA GLU A 471 -3.33 13.08 -13.41
C GLU A 471 -3.20 13.97 -12.15
N ALA A 472 -2.96 13.35 -11.00
CA ALA A 472 -2.83 14.05 -9.72
C ALA A 472 -1.44 14.66 -9.52
N ALA A 473 -0.39 14.04 -10.08
CA ALA A 473 1.00 14.44 -9.86
C ALA A 473 1.29 15.95 -10.06
N PRO A 474 0.78 16.64 -11.08
CA PRO A 474 1.04 18.08 -11.27
C PRO A 474 0.50 18.99 -10.16
N TYR A 475 -0.32 18.48 -9.27
CA TYR A 475 -0.96 19.25 -8.20
C TYR A 475 -0.31 19.00 -6.83
N GLY A 476 0.62 18.06 -6.73
CA GLY A 476 1.40 17.82 -5.52
C GLY A 476 2.60 18.74 -5.42
N GLY A 477 2.99 19.12 -4.20
CA GLY A 477 4.15 19.98 -3.95
C GLY A 477 4.35 20.28 -2.47
N PRO A 478 5.36 21.11 -2.12
CA PRO A 478 5.63 21.44 -0.72
C PRO A 478 4.40 22.04 -0.02
N GLY A 479 3.98 21.41 1.06
CA GLY A 479 2.80 21.78 1.85
C GLY A 479 1.49 21.12 1.41
N HIS A 480 1.48 20.36 0.30
CA HIS A 480 0.26 19.73 -0.22
C HIS A 480 0.59 18.51 -1.10
N TRP A 481 0.18 17.29 -0.66
CA TRP A 481 0.64 16.04 -1.23
C TRP A 481 -0.49 15.13 -1.70
N ASN A 482 -0.32 14.53 -2.87
CA ASN A 482 -1.17 13.41 -3.29
C ASN A 482 -0.84 12.18 -2.47
N ASP A 483 -1.85 11.55 -1.89
CA ASP A 483 -1.73 10.35 -1.07
C ASP A 483 -2.39 9.16 -1.79
N PRO A 484 -1.60 8.24 -2.35
CA PRO A 484 -2.10 7.01 -2.97
C PRO A 484 -2.35 5.89 -1.97
N ASP A 485 -2.46 6.22 -0.68
CA ASP A 485 -2.65 5.31 0.44
C ASP A 485 -1.37 4.67 0.99
N MET A 486 -1.52 3.84 2.01
CA MET A 486 -0.49 3.33 2.88
C MET A 486 0.45 2.31 2.23
N LEU A 487 1.57 2.05 2.88
CA LEU A 487 2.54 1.03 2.47
C LEU A 487 2.10 -0.35 3.00
N VAL A 488 1.71 -1.24 2.10
CA VAL A 488 1.22 -2.59 2.42
C VAL A 488 2.35 -3.64 2.33
N VAL A 489 3.44 -3.39 3.05
CA VAL A 489 4.61 -4.27 3.19
C VAL A 489 4.61 -4.93 4.57
N GLY A 490 5.44 -5.97 4.79
CA GLY A 490 5.55 -6.64 6.09
C GLY A 490 4.29 -7.42 6.47
N LYS A 491 3.85 -7.37 7.73
CA LYS A 491 2.65 -8.05 8.22
C LYS A 491 1.47 -7.10 8.32
N VAL A 492 0.43 -7.36 7.56
CA VAL A 492 -0.84 -6.60 7.50
C VAL A 492 -2.00 -7.51 7.91
N GLY A 493 -3.24 -6.98 8.04
CA GLY A 493 -4.38 -7.83 8.43
C GLY A 493 -5.73 -7.15 8.49
N TRP A 494 -5.79 -5.81 8.54
CA TRP A 494 -7.02 -5.02 8.73
C TRP A 494 -7.86 -5.46 9.94
N GLY A 495 -7.23 -6.13 10.91
CA GLY A 495 -7.88 -6.70 12.09
C GLY A 495 -6.90 -7.50 12.94
N PRO A 496 -7.40 -8.31 13.90
CA PRO A 496 -6.54 -9.02 14.85
C PRO A 496 -5.73 -10.16 14.23
N SER A 497 -6.11 -10.65 13.04
CA SER A 497 -5.44 -11.75 12.34
C SER A 497 -4.48 -11.19 11.30
N LEU A 498 -3.18 -11.33 11.53
CA LEU A 498 -2.14 -10.82 10.66
C LEU A 498 -1.62 -11.89 9.69
N HIS A 499 -1.24 -11.47 8.49
CA HIS A 499 -0.53 -12.27 7.49
C HIS A 499 0.63 -11.48 6.89
N ALA A 500 1.60 -12.16 6.30
CA ALA A 500 2.63 -11.48 5.51
C ALA A 500 1.99 -10.84 4.27
N SER A 501 2.49 -9.68 3.85
CA SER A 501 2.06 -9.06 2.61
C SER A 501 2.06 -10.05 1.45
N ARG A 502 1.00 -10.06 0.66
CA ARG A 502 0.85 -10.91 -0.53
C ARG A 502 1.67 -10.40 -1.71
N LEU A 503 2.19 -9.18 -1.63
CA LEU A 503 3.12 -8.65 -2.62
C LEU A 503 4.43 -9.44 -2.59
N THR A 504 4.91 -9.83 -3.76
CA THR A 504 6.25 -10.42 -3.91
C THR A 504 7.33 -9.42 -3.49
N PRO A 505 8.58 -9.84 -3.23
CA PRO A 505 9.67 -8.90 -2.94
C PRO A 505 9.88 -7.85 -4.04
N ASP A 506 9.80 -8.24 -5.32
CA ASP A 506 9.91 -7.28 -6.44
C ASP A 506 8.79 -6.25 -6.44
N GLU A 507 7.56 -6.67 -6.16
CA GLU A 507 6.41 -5.78 -6.04
C GLU A 507 6.52 -4.85 -4.84
N GLN A 508 7.08 -5.30 -3.71
CA GLN A 508 7.34 -4.43 -2.56
C GLN A 508 8.43 -3.39 -2.86
N TYR A 509 9.50 -3.75 -3.61
CA TYR A 509 10.46 -2.78 -4.11
C TYR A 509 9.81 -1.77 -5.06
N THR A 510 8.92 -2.22 -5.93
CA THR A 510 8.14 -1.35 -6.83
C THR A 510 7.26 -0.39 -6.04
N HIS A 511 6.55 -0.88 -5.02
CA HIS A 511 5.68 -0.09 -4.17
C HIS A 511 6.42 1.07 -3.50
N ILE A 512 7.50 0.79 -2.76
CA ILE A 512 8.29 1.83 -2.08
C ILE A 512 8.92 2.81 -3.09
N SER A 513 9.45 2.29 -4.22
CA SER A 513 10.06 3.13 -5.25
C SER A 513 9.07 4.11 -5.88
N LEU A 514 7.88 3.61 -6.25
CA LEU A 514 6.86 4.42 -6.90
C LEU A 514 6.31 5.49 -5.96
N TRP A 515 5.95 5.15 -4.71
CA TRP A 515 5.51 6.12 -3.70
C TRP A 515 6.57 7.17 -3.40
N SER A 516 7.85 6.78 -3.38
CA SER A 516 8.97 7.73 -3.19
C SER A 516 9.14 8.67 -4.38
N LEU A 517 9.01 8.17 -5.61
CA LEU A 517 9.04 8.97 -6.83
C LEU A 517 7.85 9.92 -6.92
N LEU A 518 6.68 9.49 -6.50
CA LEU A 518 5.46 10.31 -6.48
C LEU A 518 5.48 11.43 -5.44
N ALA A 519 6.52 11.50 -4.58
CA ALA A 519 6.56 12.42 -3.44
C ALA A 519 5.31 12.30 -2.56
N SER A 520 4.84 11.09 -2.35
CA SER A 520 3.64 10.82 -1.56
C SER A 520 3.95 10.69 -0.08
N PRO A 521 2.99 10.92 0.81
CA PRO A 521 3.10 10.46 2.18
C PRO A 521 3.48 8.97 2.21
N LEU A 522 4.43 8.60 3.06
CA LEU A 522 4.81 7.20 3.30
C LEU A 522 4.29 6.82 4.68
N LEU A 523 3.15 6.10 4.72
CA LEU A 523 2.53 5.65 5.95
C LEU A 523 2.60 4.12 6.03
N ILE A 524 3.45 3.60 6.91
CA ILE A 524 3.63 2.16 7.12
C ILE A 524 2.32 1.56 7.63
N GLY A 525 1.78 0.56 6.93
CA GLY A 525 0.53 -0.12 7.28
C GLY A 525 0.72 -1.49 7.95
N CYS A 526 1.91 -1.83 8.43
CA CYS A 526 2.20 -3.14 9.01
C CYS A 526 2.46 -3.11 10.52
N ASP A 527 2.52 -4.30 11.13
CA ASP A 527 2.97 -4.46 12.51
C ASP A 527 4.49 -4.25 12.62
N MET A 528 4.87 -3.06 13.07
CA MET A 528 6.28 -2.70 13.22
C MET A 528 7.01 -3.50 14.30
N THR A 529 6.29 -4.17 15.21
CA THR A 529 6.89 -5.02 16.25
C THR A 529 7.35 -6.38 15.70
N GLN A 530 6.88 -6.74 14.50
CA GLN A 530 7.15 -8.03 13.85
C GLN A 530 7.84 -7.89 12.48
N MET A 531 8.54 -6.77 12.25
CA MET A 531 9.32 -6.58 11.01
C MET A 531 10.46 -7.58 10.91
N ASP A 532 10.53 -8.26 9.77
CA ASP A 532 11.70 -9.05 9.39
C ASP A 532 12.81 -8.16 8.78
N ALA A 533 13.96 -8.77 8.54
CA ALA A 533 15.11 -8.06 7.97
C ALA A 533 14.81 -7.48 6.56
N PHE A 534 13.96 -8.14 5.78
CA PHE A 534 13.57 -7.66 4.46
C PHE A 534 12.69 -6.42 4.55
N THR A 535 11.62 -6.46 5.34
CA THR A 535 10.72 -5.32 5.57
C THR A 535 11.48 -4.11 6.12
N LEU A 536 12.35 -4.35 7.11
CA LEU A 536 13.17 -3.28 7.68
C LEU A 536 14.10 -2.67 6.62
N ASN A 537 14.72 -3.50 5.79
CA ASN A 537 15.60 -3.04 4.70
C ASN A 537 14.88 -2.19 3.63
N LEU A 538 13.63 -2.52 3.32
CA LEU A 538 12.78 -1.70 2.43
C LEU A 538 12.54 -0.29 2.99
N LEU A 539 12.33 -0.18 4.30
CA LEU A 539 11.93 1.06 4.97
C LEU A 539 13.10 1.90 5.48
N THR A 540 14.34 1.43 5.35
CA THR A 540 15.54 2.11 5.87
C THR A 540 16.59 2.43 4.79
N ASN A 541 16.19 2.46 3.51
CA ASN A 541 17.09 2.91 2.45
C ASN A 541 17.11 4.44 2.39
N ASP A 542 18.16 5.04 2.93
CA ASP A 542 18.31 6.50 3.02
C ASP A 542 18.35 7.21 1.66
N GLU A 543 18.79 6.55 0.57
CA GLU A 543 18.83 7.17 -0.75
C GLU A 543 17.44 7.18 -1.43
N VAL A 544 16.66 6.13 -1.24
CA VAL A 544 15.26 6.07 -1.71
C VAL A 544 14.40 7.04 -0.91
N LEU A 545 14.55 7.07 0.43
CA LEU A 545 13.84 8.03 1.28
C LEU A 545 14.24 9.47 0.98
N ALA A 546 15.51 9.74 0.63
CA ALA A 546 15.96 11.08 0.24
C ALA A 546 15.29 11.57 -1.06
N VAL A 547 14.93 10.67 -1.99
CA VAL A 547 14.13 11.03 -3.16
C VAL A 547 12.73 11.49 -2.73
N ASN A 548 12.06 10.75 -1.83
CA ASN A 548 10.75 11.17 -1.30
C ASN A 548 10.82 12.52 -0.58
N GLN A 549 11.86 12.73 0.24
CA GLN A 549 12.04 13.91 1.08
C GLN A 549 12.78 15.07 0.39
N ASP A 550 13.00 15.00 -0.92
CA ASP A 550 13.67 16.07 -1.67
C ASP A 550 12.89 17.39 -1.60
N PRO A 551 13.53 18.51 -1.17
CA PRO A 551 12.85 19.76 -0.90
C PRO A 551 12.25 20.47 -2.12
N LYS A 552 12.60 20.04 -3.35
CA LYS A 552 11.94 20.52 -4.55
C LYS A 552 10.46 20.12 -4.59
N GLY A 553 10.15 18.93 -4.03
CA GLY A 553 8.78 18.46 -3.87
C GLY A 553 8.02 18.16 -5.16
N GLU A 554 8.67 18.07 -6.32
CA GLU A 554 8.03 17.75 -7.60
C GLU A 554 7.71 16.24 -7.65
N PRO A 555 6.44 15.80 -7.76
CA PRO A 555 6.13 14.40 -8.00
C PRO A 555 6.63 13.93 -9.37
N ALA A 556 6.98 12.65 -9.49
CA ALA A 556 7.36 12.05 -10.76
C ALA A 556 6.19 12.04 -11.75
N LEU A 557 6.52 12.15 -13.02
CA LEU A 557 5.62 11.95 -14.15
C LEU A 557 6.12 10.79 -15.03
N PRO A 558 5.21 10.07 -15.70
CA PRO A 558 5.62 9.08 -16.66
C PRO A 558 6.28 9.77 -17.88
N VAL A 559 7.49 9.34 -18.20
CA VAL A 559 8.21 9.80 -19.39
C VAL A 559 8.10 8.81 -20.54
N LYS A 560 7.76 7.55 -20.21
CA LYS A 560 7.47 6.50 -21.19
C LYS A 560 6.45 5.51 -20.60
N GLN A 561 5.44 5.19 -21.40
CA GLN A 561 4.43 4.17 -21.09
C GLN A 561 4.26 3.28 -22.34
N ASP A 562 4.69 2.03 -22.25
CA ASP A 562 4.53 1.00 -23.28
C ASP A 562 3.87 -0.23 -22.65
N THR A 563 3.46 -1.21 -23.47
CA THR A 563 2.91 -2.46 -22.95
C THR A 563 3.86 -3.12 -21.95
N GLY A 564 3.46 -3.18 -20.70
CA GLY A 564 4.22 -3.76 -19.59
C GLY A 564 5.43 -2.94 -19.15
N VAL A 565 5.62 -1.72 -19.62
CA VAL A 565 6.77 -0.87 -19.26
C VAL A 565 6.31 0.52 -18.85
N GLU A 566 6.73 0.93 -17.67
CA GLU A 566 6.51 2.26 -17.12
C GLU A 566 7.86 2.88 -16.74
N ILE A 567 8.16 4.08 -17.24
CA ILE A 567 9.33 4.85 -16.81
C ILE A 567 8.86 6.17 -16.26
N TRP A 568 9.14 6.40 -14.99
CA TRP A 568 8.74 7.59 -14.25
C TRP A 568 9.97 8.38 -13.81
N ALA A 569 9.93 9.69 -13.91
CA ALA A 569 11.06 10.54 -13.56
C ALA A 569 10.60 11.81 -12.83
N ARG A 570 11.43 12.27 -11.88
CA ARG A 570 11.29 13.56 -11.21
C ARG A 570 12.61 14.31 -11.16
N ASN A 571 12.54 15.64 -11.14
CA ASN A 571 13.71 16.47 -10.89
C ASN A 571 13.98 16.59 -9.40
N LEU A 572 15.24 16.61 -9.00
CA LEU A 572 15.68 16.82 -7.63
C LEU A 572 16.25 18.23 -7.46
N ALA A 573 16.32 18.70 -6.22
CA ALA A 573 16.75 20.06 -5.87
C ALA A 573 18.19 20.37 -6.29
N ASP A 574 19.06 19.35 -6.38
CA ASP A 574 20.45 19.49 -6.78
C ASP A 574 20.69 19.43 -8.29
N GLY A 575 19.63 19.43 -9.10
CA GLY A 575 19.67 19.33 -10.56
C GLY A 575 19.80 17.93 -11.13
N SER A 576 19.95 16.91 -10.30
CA SER A 576 19.86 15.50 -10.73
C SER A 576 18.39 15.07 -10.94
N LYS A 577 18.19 13.86 -11.47
CA LYS A 577 16.87 13.25 -11.64
C LYS A 577 16.81 11.89 -10.95
N ALA A 578 15.71 11.60 -10.27
CA ALA A 578 15.36 10.25 -9.86
C ALA A 578 14.48 9.61 -10.92
N VAL A 579 14.80 8.37 -11.30
CA VAL A 579 14.12 7.63 -12.37
C VAL A 579 13.79 6.22 -11.87
N GLY A 580 12.52 5.83 -12.00
CA GLY A 580 12.07 4.45 -11.81
C GLY A 580 11.80 3.80 -13.16
N ILE A 581 12.41 2.65 -13.38
CA ILE A 581 12.23 1.81 -14.57
C ILE A 581 11.48 0.58 -14.12
N PHE A 582 10.20 0.46 -14.50
CA PHE A 582 9.29 -0.58 -14.04
C PHE A 582 8.94 -1.56 -15.17
N PHE A 583 8.89 -2.83 -14.84
CA PHE A 583 8.29 -3.85 -15.69
C PHE A 583 7.00 -4.34 -15.06
N THR A 584 5.87 -3.84 -15.56
CA THR A 584 4.53 -4.10 -15.00
C THR A 584 3.85 -5.35 -15.59
N GLY A 585 4.57 -6.11 -16.43
CA GLY A 585 4.00 -7.28 -17.10
C GLY A 585 3.17 -6.93 -18.35
N GLU A 586 2.88 -7.89 -19.19
CA GLU A 586 2.18 -7.64 -20.48
C GLU A 586 0.65 -7.68 -20.36
N GLN A 587 0.08 -7.70 -19.16
CA GLN A 587 -1.37 -7.70 -18.90
C GLN A 587 -2.18 -8.65 -19.79
N SER A 588 -1.63 -9.83 -20.12
CA SER A 588 -2.36 -10.84 -20.84
C SER A 588 -3.04 -11.82 -19.86
N PRO A 589 -4.21 -12.40 -20.20
CA PRO A 589 -4.78 -13.45 -19.38
C PRO A 589 -3.80 -14.62 -19.13
N VAL A 590 -2.87 -14.84 -20.07
CA VAL A 590 -1.85 -15.89 -19.97
C VAL A 590 -0.80 -15.56 -18.90
N GLU A 591 -0.37 -14.31 -18.75
CA GLU A 591 0.58 -13.90 -17.72
C GLU A 591 0.01 -14.02 -16.31
N SER A 592 -1.28 -13.77 -16.12
CA SER A 592 -1.92 -13.93 -14.82
C SER A 592 -1.88 -15.38 -14.27
N PHE A 593 -1.47 -16.34 -15.09
CA PHE A 593 -1.32 -17.76 -14.74
C PHE A 593 0.12 -18.27 -14.66
N VAL A 594 1.10 -17.43 -14.96
CA VAL A 594 2.50 -17.68 -14.60
C VAL A 594 2.67 -17.20 -13.16
N TRP A 595 3.29 -18.01 -12.31
CA TRP A 595 3.70 -17.49 -11.00
C TRP A 595 4.74 -16.41 -11.22
N ASP A 596 4.63 -15.28 -10.53
CA ASP A 596 5.51 -14.13 -10.69
C ASP A 596 6.99 -14.51 -10.51
N THR A 597 7.26 -15.51 -9.67
CA THR A 597 8.61 -16.07 -9.44
C THR A 597 9.17 -16.87 -10.63
N GLU A 598 8.34 -17.26 -11.60
CA GLU A 598 8.76 -17.97 -12.83
C GLU A 598 8.92 -16.99 -14.00
N ALA A 599 8.44 -15.75 -13.86
CA ALA A 599 8.53 -14.75 -14.91
C ALA A 599 9.96 -14.23 -15.06
N LYS A 600 10.36 -14.02 -16.31
CA LYS A 600 11.71 -13.49 -16.63
C LYS A 600 11.70 -11.97 -16.58
N GLY A 601 12.82 -11.40 -16.12
CA GLY A 601 13.07 -9.98 -16.24
C GLY A 601 13.15 -9.54 -17.72
N LYS A 602 12.93 -8.24 -17.94
CA LYS A 602 12.93 -7.58 -19.26
C LYS A 602 14.07 -6.55 -19.33
N GLU A 603 14.83 -6.54 -20.43
CA GLU A 603 15.76 -5.43 -20.70
C GLU A 603 14.97 -4.20 -21.12
N ILE A 604 15.14 -3.09 -20.41
CA ILE A 604 14.47 -1.82 -20.64
C ILE A 604 15.50 -0.73 -20.75
N THR A 605 15.38 0.09 -21.79
CA THR A 605 16.28 1.23 -22.05
C THR A 605 15.57 2.55 -21.78
N VAL A 606 16.22 3.40 -21.00
CA VAL A 606 15.86 4.81 -20.80
C VAL A 606 16.74 5.67 -21.65
N SER A 607 16.15 6.48 -22.54
CA SER A 607 16.86 7.44 -23.37
C SER A 607 17.03 8.78 -22.63
N TRP A 608 18.18 9.40 -22.79
CA TRP A 608 18.40 10.76 -22.27
C TRP A 608 17.47 11.79 -22.92
N ALA A 609 17.08 11.55 -24.17
CA ALA A 609 16.13 12.41 -24.88
C ALA A 609 14.76 12.45 -24.17
N ASP A 610 14.27 11.29 -23.67
CA ASP A 610 13.00 11.21 -22.95
C ASP A 610 13.04 11.97 -21.60
N LEU A 611 14.26 12.15 -21.05
CA LEU A 611 14.50 12.83 -19.78
C LEU A 611 14.96 14.29 -19.93
N GLY A 612 15.13 14.78 -21.16
CA GLY A 612 15.69 16.11 -21.42
C GLY A 612 17.15 16.27 -20.95
N ILE A 613 17.92 15.17 -20.93
CA ILE A 613 19.35 15.18 -20.61
C ILE A 613 20.13 15.25 -21.92
N THR A 614 21.15 16.11 -21.99
CA THR A 614 22.09 16.20 -23.09
C THR A 614 23.46 15.68 -22.68
N GLY A 615 24.13 14.97 -23.57
CA GLY A 615 25.48 14.43 -23.31
C GLY A 615 25.47 13.25 -22.35
N LYS A 616 26.41 13.23 -21.43
CA LYS A 616 26.63 12.13 -20.50
C LYS A 616 25.92 12.38 -19.15
N ALA A 617 25.57 11.29 -18.50
CA ALA A 617 25.11 11.33 -17.10
C ALA A 617 25.73 10.19 -16.29
N THR A 618 26.09 10.45 -15.03
CA THR A 618 26.41 9.38 -14.09
C THR A 618 25.11 8.73 -13.60
N VAL A 619 25.16 7.42 -13.42
CA VAL A 619 24.03 6.59 -12.98
C VAL A 619 24.37 5.94 -11.64
N ARG A 620 23.51 6.15 -10.62
CA ARG A 620 23.60 5.51 -9.33
C ARG A 620 22.36 4.67 -9.05
N ASP A 621 22.55 3.39 -8.75
CA ASP A 621 21.48 2.50 -8.25
C ASP A 621 21.16 2.87 -6.79
N LEU A 622 19.95 3.35 -6.55
CA LEU A 622 19.56 3.86 -5.23
C LEU A 622 19.28 2.73 -4.23
N TRP A 623 18.73 1.61 -4.68
CA TRP A 623 18.51 0.47 -3.78
C TRP A 623 19.80 -0.18 -3.33
N ARG A 624 20.76 -0.34 -4.26
CA ARG A 624 22.07 -0.92 -3.96
C ARG A 624 23.10 0.11 -3.49
N GLN A 625 22.74 1.40 -3.49
CA GLN A 625 23.61 2.53 -3.14
C GLN A 625 24.96 2.44 -3.88
N LYS A 626 24.92 2.11 -5.17
CA LYS A 626 26.09 1.79 -5.98
C LYS A 626 26.14 2.64 -7.24
N ASP A 627 27.34 3.22 -7.49
CA ASP A 627 27.61 3.90 -8.73
C ASP A 627 27.80 2.87 -9.86
N LEU A 628 27.05 3.05 -10.94
CA LEU A 628 27.08 2.17 -12.12
C LEU A 628 28.00 2.71 -13.24
N GLY A 629 28.43 3.95 -13.11
CA GLY A 629 29.32 4.61 -14.07
C GLY A 629 28.65 5.75 -14.85
N SER A 630 29.32 6.21 -15.90
CA SER A 630 28.84 7.28 -16.79
C SER A 630 28.41 6.69 -18.13
N PHE A 631 27.23 7.11 -18.61
CA PHE A 631 26.61 6.64 -19.83
C PHE A 631 26.31 7.81 -20.77
N ASP A 632 26.34 7.55 -22.08
CA ASP A 632 26.07 8.54 -23.12
C ASP A 632 24.79 8.19 -23.86
N GLY A 633 23.84 9.12 -23.91
CA GLY A 633 22.59 9.00 -24.65
C GLY A 633 21.50 8.07 -24.02
N SER A 634 21.87 7.04 -23.25
CA SER A 634 20.91 6.10 -22.67
C SER A 634 21.50 5.21 -21.56
N PHE A 635 20.63 4.57 -20.79
CA PHE A 635 20.95 3.52 -19.82
C PHE A 635 20.00 2.33 -20.01
N THR A 636 20.53 1.10 -20.01
CA THR A 636 19.76 -0.14 -20.12
C THR A 636 19.93 -0.98 -18.87
N ALA A 637 18.83 -1.52 -18.35
CA ALA A 637 18.82 -2.43 -17.21
C ALA A 637 17.88 -3.60 -17.44
N THR A 638 18.20 -4.76 -16.84
CA THR A 638 17.27 -5.89 -16.72
C THR A 638 16.39 -5.66 -15.49
N VAL A 639 15.10 -5.46 -15.70
CA VAL A 639 14.11 -5.20 -14.66
C VAL A 639 13.35 -6.51 -14.36
N PRO A 640 13.26 -6.94 -13.09
CA PRO A 640 12.45 -8.11 -12.71
C PRO A 640 10.99 -7.92 -13.10
N TYR A 641 10.26 -9.03 -13.25
CA TYR A 641 8.81 -9.00 -13.45
C TYR A 641 8.13 -8.36 -12.23
N HIS A 642 7.21 -7.41 -12.46
CA HIS A 642 6.61 -6.53 -11.45
C HIS A 642 7.62 -5.73 -10.61
N GLY A 643 8.89 -5.75 -11.01
CA GLY A 643 9.99 -5.12 -10.30
C GLY A 643 10.35 -3.72 -10.83
N VAL A 644 11.37 -3.16 -10.20
CA VAL A 644 11.89 -1.82 -10.49
C VAL A 644 13.41 -1.78 -10.45
N ILE A 645 13.98 -0.95 -11.31
CA ILE A 645 15.33 -0.41 -11.13
C ILE A 645 15.17 1.09 -10.89
N MET A 646 15.54 1.55 -9.71
CA MET A 646 15.46 2.95 -9.32
C MET A 646 16.84 3.57 -9.31
N VAL A 647 17.06 4.58 -10.15
CA VAL A 647 18.37 5.21 -10.31
C VAL A 647 18.29 6.72 -10.12
N ARG A 648 19.43 7.30 -9.72
CA ARG A 648 19.68 8.73 -9.78
C ARG A 648 20.61 9.01 -10.97
N LEU A 649 20.20 9.97 -11.78
CA LEU A 649 20.95 10.43 -12.95
C LEU A 649 21.47 11.84 -12.67
N THR A 650 22.79 12.02 -12.70
CA THR A 650 23.41 13.32 -12.57
C THR A 650 24.03 13.71 -13.91
N PRO A 651 23.44 14.68 -14.64
CA PRO A 651 24.01 15.17 -15.88
C PRO A 651 25.44 15.65 -15.68
N GLN A 652 26.31 15.38 -16.64
CA GLN A 652 27.68 15.88 -16.67
C GLN A 652 27.75 17.06 -17.65
N GLU A 653 28.44 18.14 -17.24
CA GLU A 653 28.68 19.31 -18.08
C GLU A 653 29.56 18.99 -19.31
#